data_f1545bd5c3100ce7469febe4360cf8b9
#
_entry.id   f1545bd5c3100ce7469febe4360cf8b9
#
_cell.length_a   1.000
_cell.length_b   1.000
_cell.length_c   1.000
_cell.angle_alpha   90.00
_cell.angle_beta   90.00
_cell.angle_gamma   90.00
#
_symmetry.space_group_name_H-M   'P 1'
#
loop_
_entity.id
_entity.type
_entity.pdbx_description
1 polymer ?
#
loop_
_entity_poly.entity_id
_entity_poly.type
_entity_poly.pdbx_seq_one_letter_code
_entity_poly.pdbx_strand_id
1 'polypeptide(L)'
;MLGIFRHAFAPRLFPWPLRSLHASAALRWKRRDEYKLTRPELVDRISRLLVLQRFEAIDELSFQFSDGLLDSVLRKLRLNPNACLGFFRLASKQQNFRPNLKSYCLIVHILSRARMYDETRAHLKELVSLCRNNYSAFTIWNELVRVYEDFSFSPTVFDMILKAYAEKGLTKYALHVFDNMGKCGRVPSLRSCNSLLSNLVKNGEYHVAVLIYDQIIRLGIVPDAFTCAIMVNAYCKEGRVGRAVEFVNEMERSGFETNLVTYNSLIDGHVSSGDVEGAERVLKLMSEKGISRSVVSYTLLIKGYCKKFRVEEAEKVFRRMKEGESVVVDERAYGVLLDGYCQAGRMDDAIRIRDEMLKLGLKMNVFICNSLINGYCKLGQFHEAESVFMRMRDWGLKPDSCSYNTLVHGYCKEGQTSSAFKLCDKMLLEGIDPTVVTYNTLLKGLCQAGAFDDALFLWELMMKRGVAPDEIGYCTLLDGLFKMKDFDGAIRLWKDILARGFTKSRFLFNTMINGLCKMGKMVEAENIFNKIKELGCAPDEVTYRTLSDGYCKVGNLAEAFKVKELMERETIFPSIEMYNSLITGLFKCRKLSKVMDLFAEMQTKGLSPSTVTYGALIAGWCNEGMLDKAINAYFEMIGQGFAPNVIIHSKITSTLYRFGRTDEGSLLLQKFVDFDNFPECGSSLQPCQAGIRNKEIEKIADFLSQSAKSASLPNNIVCNIAILGLCKSGKVADARKFLSALLLRGFTPDNYTYCTLIHATAAAGDLNEAFSLRDEMVNKGLVPNIVVYNALLNGLCKSGNLERAERLFNKLYLKGLAPNVVTYNILMDAYCKTGNVQEAFKLKDKMSAEGIAPLVINYSALINGLGKQGNMEESVKLFVLMIKTGAEADLVKYSNLIQDYGKYGNSTVDNRSSLIAVSAS
;
A
#
# COMPACT_ATOMS: atom_id res chain seq x y z
N MET A 1 -40.98 32.27 42.09
CA MET A 1 -41.71 33.46 42.57
C MET A 1 -42.20 34.23 41.35
N LEU A 2 -43.47 34.13 41.13
CA LEU A 2 -44.48 35.15 41.09
C LEU A 2 -44.25 36.13 39.92
N GLY A 3 -45.06 36.24 38.91
CA GLY A 3 -46.51 36.08 38.84
C GLY A 3 -47.16 37.36 38.32
N ILE A 4 -48.06 37.21 37.35
CA ILE A 4 -49.24 37.97 37.10
C ILE A 4 -49.06 39.40 36.57
N PHE A 5 -49.55 39.65 35.34
CA PHE A 5 -50.76 40.48 35.12
C PHE A 5 -51.39 40.29 33.73
N ARG A 6 -52.56 39.74 33.72
CA ARG A 6 -53.57 39.86 32.66
C ARG A 6 -54.35 41.18 32.83
N HIS A 7 -54.70 41.82 31.70
CA HIS A 7 -55.98 42.52 31.46
C HIS A 7 -55.93 43.02 30.01
N ALA A 8 -56.62 42.49 29.09
CA ALA A 8 -58.06 42.58 28.76
C ALA A 8 -58.48 44.04 28.38
N PHE A 9 -58.62 44.24 27.08
CA PHE A 9 -59.66 45.22 26.61
C PHE A 9 -60.23 44.66 25.25
N ALA A 10 -61.53 44.33 25.28
CA ALA A 10 -62.35 43.97 24.16
C ALA A 10 -62.85 45.22 23.41
N PRO A 11 -63.13 45.16 22.12
CA PRO A 11 -63.76 46.25 21.37
C PRO A 11 -65.27 46.22 21.46
N ARG A 12 -65.84 47.32 21.69
CA ARG A 12 -67.32 47.57 21.62
C ARG A 12 -67.76 47.60 20.15
N LEU A 13 -68.76 46.75 19.82
CA LEU A 13 -69.66 46.82 18.70
C LEU A 13 -70.58 48.01 18.76
N PHE A 14 -70.71 48.78 17.70
CA PHE A 14 -71.91 49.60 17.42
C PHE A 14 -72.47 49.16 16.04
N PRO A 15 -73.81 48.89 16.02
CA PRO A 15 -74.46 48.48 14.78
C PRO A 15 -75.07 49.72 14.08
N TRP A 16 -74.96 49.84 12.79
CA TRP A 16 -75.81 50.69 11.99
C TRP A 16 -76.49 49.88 10.84
N PRO A 17 -77.74 50.30 10.51
CA PRO A 17 -78.73 49.41 9.93
C PRO A 17 -78.64 49.30 8.43
N LEU A 18 -79.04 48.10 7.97
CA LEU A 18 -79.38 47.82 6.60
C LEU A 18 -80.47 48.78 6.08
N ARG A 19 -80.22 49.56 5.03
CA ARG A 19 -81.28 50.01 4.12
C ARG A 19 -80.98 49.52 2.73
N SER A 20 -81.86 48.63 2.30
CA SER A 20 -82.03 48.17 0.93
C SER A 20 -82.28 49.38 0.00
N LEU A 21 -81.54 49.49 -1.06
CA LEU A 21 -81.90 50.20 -2.27
C LEU A 21 -81.54 49.34 -3.46
N HIS A 22 -82.60 48.72 -3.97
CA HIS A 22 -82.63 48.23 -5.35
C HIS A 22 -82.43 49.40 -6.27
N ALA A 23 -81.52 49.31 -7.21
CA ALA A 23 -81.69 49.67 -8.61
C ALA A 23 -80.39 49.44 -9.41
N SER A 24 -80.48 48.54 -10.19
CA SER A 24 -79.88 48.40 -11.56
C SER A 24 -79.04 49.61 -12.04
N ALA A 25 -77.72 49.49 -11.99
CA ALA A 25 -76.87 49.96 -13.02
C ALA A 25 -75.64 49.02 -13.11
N ALA A 26 -75.80 47.93 -13.81
CA ALA A 26 -74.71 47.12 -14.25
C ALA A 26 -73.88 47.98 -15.20
N LEU A 27 -72.95 48.75 -14.64
CA LEU A 27 -71.80 49.19 -15.37
C LEU A 27 -71.02 47.94 -15.75
N ARG A 28 -71.34 47.39 -16.94
CA ARG A 28 -70.49 46.47 -17.68
C ARG A 28 -69.19 47.22 -17.93
N TRP A 29 -68.23 47.04 -17.01
CA TRP A 29 -66.85 47.24 -17.37
C TRP A 29 -66.60 46.21 -18.48
N LYS A 30 -66.61 46.64 -19.75
CA LYS A 30 -66.01 45.92 -20.86
C LYS A 30 -64.60 45.54 -20.36
N ARG A 31 -64.32 44.23 -20.30
CA ARG A 31 -62.94 43.75 -20.26
C ARG A 31 -62.26 44.48 -21.43
N ARG A 32 -61.50 45.51 -21.09
CA ARG A 32 -60.55 46.06 -22.02
C ARG A 32 -59.64 44.91 -22.43
N ASP A 33 -59.58 44.65 -23.70
CA ASP A 33 -58.63 43.76 -24.35
C ASP A 33 -57.29 43.91 -23.68
N GLU A 34 -56.63 42.79 -23.41
CA GLU A 34 -55.36 42.68 -22.71
C GLU A 34 -54.38 43.74 -23.27
N TYR A 35 -54.26 44.89 -22.58
CA TYR A 35 -53.14 45.77 -22.77
C TYR A 35 -51.87 45.03 -22.41
N LYS A 36 -51.19 44.45 -23.43
CA LYS A 36 -49.85 43.93 -23.27
C LYS A 36 -49.01 45.09 -22.77
N LEU A 37 -48.72 45.11 -21.48
CA LEU A 37 -47.84 46.12 -20.89
C LEU A 37 -46.53 46.15 -21.68
N THR A 38 -46.07 47.32 -22.05
CA THR A 38 -44.75 47.46 -22.66
C THR A 38 -43.71 46.97 -21.65
N ARG A 39 -42.58 46.49 -22.13
CA ARG A 39 -41.50 45.96 -21.26
C ARG A 39 -41.09 46.94 -20.14
N PRO A 40 -40.93 48.27 -20.36
CA PRO A 40 -40.66 49.25 -19.31
C PRO A 40 -41.78 49.33 -18.27
N GLU A 41 -43.05 49.35 -18.69
CA GLU A 41 -44.21 49.44 -17.80
C GLU A 41 -44.34 48.18 -16.93
N LEU A 42 -44.05 47.02 -17.52
CA LEU A 42 -44.03 45.74 -16.78
C LEU A 42 -42.95 45.73 -15.68
N VAL A 43 -41.72 46.21 -16.00
CA VAL A 43 -40.62 46.36 -15.04
C VAL A 43 -41.02 47.33 -13.92
N ASP A 44 -41.66 48.42 -14.22
CA ASP A 44 -42.14 49.39 -13.24
C ASP A 44 -43.20 48.81 -12.33
N ARG A 45 -44.15 48.08 -12.85
CA ARG A 45 -45.29 47.48 -12.09
C ARG A 45 -44.75 46.36 -11.17
N ILE A 46 -43.92 45.48 -11.71
CA ILE A 46 -43.25 44.44 -10.90
C ILE A 46 -42.41 45.06 -9.80
N SER A 47 -41.62 46.09 -10.09
CA SER A 47 -40.77 46.75 -9.12
C SER A 47 -41.56 47.39 -7.98
N ARG A 48 -42.71 48.01 -8.26
CA ARG A 48 -43.59 48.57 -7.20
C ARG A 48 -44.22 47.48 -6.33
N LEU A 49 -44.69 46.39 -6.94
CA LEU A 49 -45.27 45.26 -6.18
C LEU A 49 -44.25 44.59 -5.29
N LEU A 50 -43.03 44.44 -5.73
CA LEU A 50 -41.90 43.85 -4.95
C LEU A 50 -41.53 44.73 -3.77
N VAL A 51 -41.48 46.07 -3.94
CA VAL A 51 -41.21 47.02 -2.86
C VAL A 51 -42.32 46.97 -1.80
N LEU A 52 -43.59 46.80 -2.24
CA LEU A 52 -44.75 46.66 -1.38
C LEU A 52 -44.94 45.24 -0.77
N GLN A 53 -44.04 44.30 -1.07
CA GLN A 53 -44.03 42.90 -0.64
C GLN A 53 -45.30 42.12 -1.03
N ARG A 54 -46.00 42.53 -2.12
CA ARG A 54 -47.21 41.88 -2.67
C ARG A 54 -46.83 40.80 -3.70
N PHE A 55 -46.25 39.69 -3.24
CA PHE A 55 -45.80 38.63 -4.13
C PHE A 55 -46.93 37.91 -4.86
N GLU A 56 -48.07 37.70 -4.21
CA GLU A 56 -49.25 37.07 -4.83
C GLU A 56 -49.77 37.84 -6.05
N ALA A 57 -49.76 39.19 -5.99
CA ALA A 57 -50.16 40.05 -7.11
C ALA A 57 -49.16 40.01 -8.29
N ILE A 58 -47.95 39.50 -8.11
CA ILE A 58 -46.98 39.28 -9.23
C ILE A 58 -47.35 37.99 -9.99
N ASP A 59 -47.81 36.95 -9.28
CA ASP A 59 -48.21 35.68 -9.88
C ASP A 59 -49.51 35.85 -10.71
N GLU A 60 -50.32 36.83 -10.41
CA GLU A 60 -51.52 37.21 -11.17
C GLU A 60 -51.21 37.95 -12.49
N LEU A 61 -49.98 38.49 -12.64
CA LEU A 61 -49.52 39.12 -13.86
C LEU A 61 -49.15 38.10 -14.92
N SER A 62 -49.87 38.13 -16.06
CA SER A 62 -49.55 37.25 -17.20
C SER A 62 -48.27 37.72 -17.91
N PHE A 63 -47.12 37.24 -17.47
CA PHE A 63 -45.83 37.43 -18.14
C PHE A 63 -44.95 36.19 -18.12
N GLN A 64 -44.03 36.07 -19.07
CA GLN A 64 -42.99 35.01 -19.07
C GLN A 64 -41.69 35.58 -18.56
N PHE A 65 -41.04 34.84 -17.67
CA PHE A 65 -39.70 35.16 -17.20
C PHE A 65 -38.74 35.12 -18.39
N SER A 66 -37.92 36.13 -18.51
CA SER A 66 -36.80 36.18 -19.45
C SER A 66 -35.59 36.83 -18.78
N ASP A 67 -34.38 36.49 -19.24
CA ASP A 67 -33.13 37.02 -18.67
C ASP A 67 -33.10 38.54 -18.69
N GLY A 68 -33.57 39.14 -19.76
CA GLY A 68 -33.59 40.59 -19.85
C GLY A 68 -34.63 41.29 -18.92
N LEU A 69 -35.76 40.63 -18.59
CA LEU A 69 -36.70 41.12 -17.59
C LEU A 69 -36.09 41.01 -16.20
N LEU A 70 -35.53 39.86 -15.86
CA LEU A 70 -34.85 39.63 -14.56
C LEU A 70 -33.76 40.70 -14.35
N ASP A 71 -32.89 40.89 -15.32
CA ASP A 71 -31.77 41.82 -15.25
C ASP A 71 -32.25 43.26 -15.06
N SER A 72 -33.32 43.67 -15.80
CA SER A 72 -33.87 45.01 -15.71
C SER A 72 -34.52 45.31 -14.33
N VAL A 73 -35.23 44.34 -13.76
CA VAL A 73 -35.84 44.47 -12.43
C VAL A 73 -34.78 44.52 -11.34
N LEU A 74 -33.77 43.61 -11.39
CA LEU A 74 -32.66 43.60 -10.43
C LEU A 74 -31.87 44.90 -10.47
N ARG A 75 -31.58 45.45 -11.65
CA ARG A 75 -30.89 46.73 -11.81
C ARG A 75 -31.70 47.92 -11.25
N LYS A 76 -33.00 47.91 -11.46
CA LYS A 76 -33.90 48.96 -10.97
C LYS A 76 -34.04 48.90 -9.45
N LEU A 77 -34.13 47.69 -8.87
CA LEU A 77 -34.29 47.47 -7.43
C LEU A 77 -32.97 47.31 -6.68
N ARG A 78 -31.81 47.60 -7.28
CA ARG A 78 -30.46 47.36 -6.72
C ARG A 78 -30.22 47.91 -5.31
N LEU A 79 -31.02 48.88 -4.85
CA LEU A 79 -30.96 49.43 -3.49
C LEU A 79 -31.90 48.74 -2.49
N ASN A 80 -32.81 47.87 -2.96
CA ASN A 80 -33.67 47.05 -2.11
C ASN A 80 -33.36 45.55 -2.25
N PRO A 81 -32.45 45.05 -1.42
CA PRO A 81 -31.92 43.68 -1.54
C PRO A 81 -32.99 42.59 -1.26
N ASN A 82 -33.94 42.87 -0.34
CA ASN A 82 -35.02 41.93 -0.01
C ASN A 82 -35.98 41.73 -1.20
N ALA A 83 -36.34 42.86 -1.90
CA ALA A 83 -37.15 42.79 -3.09
C ALA A 83 -36.44 42.07 -4.25
N CYS A 84 -35.14 42.33 -4.44
CA CYS A 84 -34.30 41.60 -5.41
C CYS A 84 -34.22 40.11 -5.11
N LEU A 85 -33.97 39.73 -3.84
CA LEU A 85 -33.89 38.34 -3.42
C LEU A 85 -35.23 37.61 -3.59
N GLY A 86 -36.34 38.29 -3.22
CA GLY A 86 -37.68 37.71 -3.41
C GLY A 86 -37.98 37.43 -4.87
N PHE A 87 -37.69 38.39 -5.78
CA PHE A 87 -37.91 38.24 -7.22
C PHE A 87 -37.00 37.18 -7.85
N PHE A 88 -35.74 37.11 -7.42
CA PHE A 88 -34.79 36.11 -7.88
C PHE A 88 -35.23 34.70 -7.45
N ARG A 89 -35.74 34.52 -6.21
CA ARG A 89 -36.30 33.25 -5.73
C ARG A 89 -37.56 32.82 -6.50
N LEU A 90 -38.43 33.78 -6.85
CA LEU A 90 -39.60 33.51 -7.71
C LEU A 90 -39.16 33.03 -9.10
N ALA A 91 -38.19 33.71 -9.71
CA ALA A 91 -37.62 33.32 -11.01
C ALA A 91 -36.99 31.94 -10.97
N SER A 92 -36.26 31.62 -9.90
CA SER A 92 -35.57 30.28 -9.75
C SER A 92 -36.55 29.13 -9.52
N LYS A 93 -37.79 29.39 -9.02
CA LYS A 93 -38.82 28.36 -8.80
C LYS A 93 -39.60 27.99 -10.07
N GLN A 94 -39.47 28.79 -11.15
CA GLN A 94 -40.19 28.49 -12.39
C GLN A 94 -39.66 27.24 -13.12
N GLN A 95 -40.54 26.35 -13.55
CA GLN A 95 -40.11 25.09 -14.21
C GLN A 95 -39.45 25.33 -15.57
N ASN A 96 -39.80 26.38 -16.28
CA ASN A 96 -39.34 26.68 -17.64
C ASN A 96 -38.30 27.81 -17.74
N PHE A 97 -37.80 28.29 -16.63
CA PHE A 97 -36.80 29.39 -16.60
C PHE A 97 -35.71 29.13 -15.57
N ARG A 98 -34.49 29.31 -16.00
CA ARG A 98 -33.30 29.27 -15.09
C ARG A 98 -32.54 30.60 -15.27
N PRO A 99 -32.25 31.33 -14.16
CA PRO A 99 -31.46 32.55 -14.24
C PRO A 99 -30.09 32.27 -14.88
N ASN A 100 -29.63 33.21 -15.72
CA ASN A 100 -28.34 33.11 -16.37
C ASN A 100 -27.19 33.57 -15.44
N LEU A 101 -25.94 33.36 -15.87
CA LEU A 101 -24.72 33.74 -15.14
C LEU A 101 -24.74 35.22 -14.70
N LYS A 102 -25.13 36.12 -15.59
CA LYS A 102 -25.15 37.57 -15.34
C LYS A 102 -26.10 37.91 -14.19
N SER A 103 -27.30 37.34 -14.17
CA SER A 103 -28.31 37.55 -13.12
C SER A 103 -27.82 37.00 -11.76
N TYR A 104 -27.12 35.89 -11.74
CA TYR A 104 -26.45 35.37 -10.51
C TYR A 104 -25.36 36.31 -10.04
N CYS A 105 -24.51 36.83 -10.91
CA CYS A 105 -23.46 37.76 -10.54
C CYS A 105 -24.06 39.06 -9.99
N LEU A 106 -25.15 39.53 -10.60
CA LEU A 106 -25.82 40.78 -10.19
C LEU A 106 -26.45 40.65 -8.79
N ILE A 107 -27.22 39.58 -8.55
CA ILE A 107 -27.83 39.37 -7.22
C ILE A 107 -26.77 39.20 -6.12
N VAL A 108 -25.68 38.51 -6.38
CA VAL A 108 -24.56 38.30 -5.43
C VAL A 108 -23.94 39.68 -5.07
N HIS A 109 -23.72 40.54 -6.03
CA HIS A 109 -23.21 41.91 -5.77
C HIS A 109 -24.20 42.77 -4.97
N ILE A 110 -25.51 42.72 -5.27
CA ILE A 110 -26.57 43.44 -4.56
C ILE A 110 -26.62 42.96 -3.08
N LEU A 111 -26.65 41.67 -2.84
CA LEU A 111 -26.71 41.07 -1.50
C LEU A 111 -25.43 41.39 -0.69
N SER A 112 -24.26 41.31 -1.31
CA SER A 112 -22.98 41.62 -0.65
C SER A 112 -22.90 43.08 -0.22
N ARG A 113 -23.35 44.00 -1.05
CA ARG A 113 -23.46 45.41 -0.69
C ARG A 113 -24.37 45.61 0.53
N ALA A 114 -25.49 44.88 0.59
CA ALA A 114 -26.44 44.94 1.68
C ALA A 114 -25.95 44.24 2.97
N ARG A 115 -24.74 43.65 2.98
CA ARG A 115 -24.15 42.85 4.06
C ARG A 115 -24.94 41.58 4.40
N MET A 116 -25.76 41.08 3.48
CA MET A 116 -26.48 39.82 3.58
C MET A 116 -25.54 38.66 3.18
N TYR A 117 -24.54 38.41 4.04
CA TYR A 117 -23.41 37.51 3.69
C TYR A 117 -23.79 36.05 3.59
N ASP A 118 -24.79 35.57 4.34
CA ASP A 118 -25.21 34.17 4.33
C ASP A 118 -25.95 33.85 3.03
N GLU A 119 -26.86 34.70 2.58
CA GLU A 119 -27.53 34.57 1.29
C GLU A 119 -26.54 34.73 0.13
N THR A 120 -25.61 35.67 0.25
CA THR A 120 -24.53 35.84 -0.74
C THR A 120 -23.71 34.57 -0.87
N ARG A 121 -23.37 33.97 0.27
CA ARG A 121 -22.60 32.68 0.30
C ARG A 121 -23.39 31.52 -0.30
N ALA A 122 -24.70 31.45 -0.02
CA ALA A 122 -25.57 30.42 -0.58
C ALA A 122 -25.60 30.48 -2.11
N HIS A 123 -25.86 31.70 -2.66
CA HIS A 123 -25.88 31.88 -4.12
C HIS A 123 -24.51 31.75 -4.79
N LEU A 124 -23.41 32.09 -4.12
CA LEU A 124 -22.05 31.82 -4.61
C LEU A 124 -21.77 30.31 -4.65
N LYS A 125 -22.20 29.53 -3.65
CA LYS A 125 -22.06 28.08 -3.67
C LYS A 125 -22.87 27.43 -4.80
N GLU A 126 -24.05 27.95 -5.07
CA GLU A 126 -24.89 27.53 -6.18
C GLU A 126 -24.22 27.88 -7.53
N LEU A 127 -23.71 29.12 -7.67
CA LEU A 127 -22.95 29.56 -8.82
C LEU A 127 -21.73 28.70 -9.10
N VAL A 128 -20.96 28.35 -8.05
CA VAL A 128 -19.79 27.46 -8.16
C VAL A 128 -20.19 26.03 -8.55
N SER A 129 -21.38 25.55 -8.14
CA SER A 129 -21.86 24.24 -8.55
C SER A 129 -22.29 24.19 -10.03
N LEU A 130 -22.81 25.28 -10.56
CA LEU A 130 -23.13 25.44 -11.98
C LEU A 130 -21.87 25.45 -12.88
N CYS A 131 -20.70 25.82 -12.32
CA CYS A 131 -19.41 25.75 -13.03
C CYS A 131 -19.04 24.36 -13.51
N ARG A 132 -19.40 23.32 -12.76
CA ARG A 132 -19.06 21.93 -13.13
C ARG A 132 -19.78 21.47 -14.39
N ASN A 133 -20.91 22.07 -14.72
CA ASN A 133 -21.81 21.56 -15.76
C ASN A 133 -21.93 22.45 -17.01
N ASN A 134 -21.79 23.80 -16.91
CA ASN A 134 -22.19 24.70 -18.01
C ASN A 134 -21.24 25.90 -18.27
N TYR A 135 -20.39 26.33 -17.34
CA TYR A 135 -19.57 27.53 -17.50
C TYR A 135 -18.14 27.33 -17.01
N SER A 136 -17.16 27.91 -17.72
CA SER A 136 -15.80 28.02 -17.21
C SER A 136 -15.75 28.99 -16.02
N ALA A 137 -14.95 28.64 -14.99
CA ALA A 137 -14.81 29.58 -13.86
C ALA A 137 -14.10 30.91 -14.23
N PHE A 138 -13.33 30.92 -15.32
CA PHE A 138 -12.82 32.17 -15.91
C PHE A 138 -13.95 33.07 -16.42
N THR A 139 -15.00 32.47 -16.98
CA THR A 139 -16.20 33.20 -17.44
C THR A 139 -16.95 33.85 -16.27
N ILE A 140 -17.04 33.13 -15.13
CA ILE A 140 -17.66 33.65 -13.90
C ILE A 140 -16.88 34.82 -13.33
N TRP A 141 -15.54 34.67 -13.25
CA TRP A 141 -14.70 35.79 -12.81
C TRP A 141 -14.89 37.03 -13.65
N ASN A 142 -14.80 36.90 -14.98
CA ASN A 142 -14.95 38.04 -15.92
C ASN A 142 -16.31 38.70 -15.79
N GLU A 143 -17.41 37.94 -15.61
CA GLU A 143 -18.74 38.52 -15.45
C GLU A 143 -18.93 39.20 -14.08
N LEU A 144 -18.32 38.63 -12.99
CA LEU A 144 -18.30 39.30 -11.68
C LEU A 144 -17.57 40.62 -11.74
N VAL A 145 -16.40 40.69 -12.42
CA VAL A 145 -15.63 41.94 -12.59
C VAL A 145 -16.43 42.95 -13.42
N ARG A 146 -17.06 42.52 -14.52
CA ARG A 146 -17.90 43.40 -15.38
C ARG A 146 -19.06 44.01 -14.60
N VAL A 147 -19.79 43.20 -13.81
CA VAL A 147 -20.88 43.69 -12.96
C VAL A 147 -20.36 44.66 -11.88
N TYR A 148 -19.16 44.42 -11.35
CA TYR A 148 -18.54 45.31 -10.38
C TYR A 148 -18.20 46.69 -11.02
N GLU A 149 -17.62 46.68 -12.22
CA GLU A 149 -17.28 47.90 -12.97
C GLU A 149 -18.53 48.71 -13.31
N ASP A 150 -19.65 48.06 -13.71
CA ASP A 150 -20.93 48.70 -14.02
C ASP A 150 -21.54 49.45 -12.82
N PHE A 151 -21.30 48.99 -11.59
CA PHE A 151 -22.05 49.47 -10.41
C PHE A 151 -21.21 50.00 -9.25
N SER A 152 -19.90 49.79 -9.27
CA SER A 152 -18.97 50.12 -8.17
C SER A 152 -19.45 49.62 -6.80
N PHE A 153 -19.99 48.40 -6.78
CA PHE A 153 -20.47 47.72 -5.55
C PHE A 153 -19.33 47.28 -4.64
N SER A 154 -19.66 46.79 -3.44
CA SER A 154 -18.66 46.33 -2.49
C SER A 154 -17.76 45.18 -3.07
N PRO A 155 -16.42 45.31 -3.07
CA PRO A 155 -15.52 44.31 -3.62
C PRO A 155 -15.39 43.03 -2.74
N THR A 156 -16.12 42.98 -1.62
CA THR A 156 -16.13 41.77 -0.72
C THR A 156 -16.58 40.50 -1.41
N VAL A 157 -17.30 40.60 -2.55
CA VAL A 157 -17.69 39.46 -3.39
C VAL A 157 -16.47 38.66 -3.87
N PHE A 158 -15.37 39.34 -4.22
CA PHE A 158 -14.14 38.69 -4.69
C PHE A 158 -13.49 37.84 -3.60
N ASP A 159 -13.51 38.31 -2.37
CA ASP A 159 -13.03 37.58 -1.21
C ASP A 159 -13.91 36.33 -0.91
N MET A 160 -15.22 36.50 -1.04
CA MET A 160 -16.19 35.45 -0.83
C MET A 160 -16.11 34.37 -1.92
N ILE A 161 -15.89 34.71 -3.20
CA ILE A 161 -15.73 33.74 -4.29
C ILE A 161 -14.40 33.01 -4.17
N LEU A 162 -13.29 33.69 -3.81
CA LEU A 162 -12.00 33.06 -3.52
C LEU A 162 -12.16 31.97 -2.46
N LYS A 163 -12.84 32.32 -1.37
CA LYS A 163 -13.10 31.37 -0.27
C LYS A 163 -14.00 30.21 -0.73
N ALA A 164 -15.05 30.49 -1.52
CA ALA A 164 -15.95 29.47 -2.02
C ALA A 164 -15.25 28.46 -2.96
N TYR A 165 -14.36 28.92 -3.84
CA TYR A 165 -13.53 28.04 -4.68
C TYR A 165 -12.56 27.21 -3.84
N ALA A 166 -11.90 27.82 -2.85
CA ALA A 166 -11.00 27.11 -1.94
C ALA A 166 -11.73 26.02 -1.14
N GLU A 167 -12.90 26.32 -0.55
CA GLU A 167 -13.72 25.36 0.20
C GLU A 167 -14.21 24.17 -0.66
N LYS A 168 -14.43 24.38 -1.97
CA LYS A 168 -14.86 23.35 -2.93
C LYS A 168 -13.70 22.56 -3.55
N GLY A 169 -12.46 22.86 -3.22
CA GLY A 169 -11.28 22.20 -3.74
C GLY A 169 -10.94 22.59 -5.20
N LEU A 170 -11.45 23.70 -5.70
CA LEU A 170 -11.24 24.18 -7.06
C LEU A 170 -9.99 25.08 -7.12
N THR A 171 -8.81 24.50 -6.88
CA THR A 171 -7.53 25.19 -6.68
C THR A 171 -7.17 26.14 -7.82
N LYS A 172 -7.24 25.68 -9.08
CA LYS A 172 -6.87 26.48 -10.26
C LYS A 172 -7.68 27.77 -10.38
N TYR A 173 -8.95 27.72 -10.01
CA TYR A 173 -9.85 28.85 -10.08
C TYR A 173 -9.66 29.81 -8.89
N ALA A 174 -9.39 29.25 -7.71
CA ALA A 174 -9.04 30.02 -6.53
C ALA A 174 -7.74 30.82 -6.75
N LEU A 175 -6.71 30.21 -7.33
CA LEU A 175 -5.45 30.85 -7.71
C LEU A 175 -5.69 31.99 -8.73
N HIS A 176 -6.50 31.74 -9.76
CA HIS A 176 -6.82 32.78 -10.74
C HIS A 176 -7.50 33.99 -10.11
N VAL A 177 -8.43 33.78 -9.18
CA VAL A 177 -9.08 34.88 -8.45
C VAL A 177 -8.05 35.61 -7.59
N PHE A 178 -7.22 34.90 -6.84
CA PHE A 178 -6.18 35.48 -5.98
C PHE A 178 -5.22 36.40 -6.78
N ASP A 179 -4.71 35.92 -7.91
CA ASP A 179 -3.75 36.65 -8.76
C ASP A 179 -4.36 37.91 -9.40
N ASN A 180 -5.68 37.91 -9.66
CA ASN A 180 -6.35 39.01 -10.34
C ASN A 180 -7.09 39.98 -9.40
N MET A 181 -7.23 39.67 -8.10
CA MET A 181 -7.88 40.60 -7.16
C MET A 181 -7.22 41.96 -7.10
N GLY A 182 -5.89 42.01 -7.19
CA GLY A 182 -5.12 43.27 -7.22
C GLY A 182 -5.52 44.19 -8.37
N LYS A 183 -5.93 43.64 -9.53
CA LYS A 183 -6.42 44.45 -10.69
C LYS A 183 -7.74 45.16 -10.40
N CYS A 184 -8.53 44.65 -9.46
CA CYS A 184 -9.79 45.26 -9.00
C CYS A 184 -9.58 46.18 -7.78
N GLY A 185 -8.33 46.54 -7.46
CA GLY A 185 -8.00 47.42 -6.33
C GLY A 185 -8.25 46.77 -4.96
N ARG A 186 -8.22 45.45 -4.86
CA ARG A 186 -8.51 44.72 -3.61
C ARG A 186 -7.38 43.80 -3.20
N VAL A 187 -6.99 43.87 -1.94
CA VAL A 187 -6.11 42.90 -1.30
C VAL A 187 -6.98 41.79 -0.67
N PRO A 188 -6.66 40.50 -0.88
CA PRO A 188 -7.39 39.40 -0.26
C PRO A 188 -7.37 39.48 1.27
N SER A 189 -8.45 39.06 1.92
CA SER A 189 -8.46 38.95 3.39
C SER A 189 -7.61 37.76 3.87
N LEU A 190 -6.97 37.89 5.04
CA LEU A 190 -6.20 36.78 5.65
C LEU A 190 -7.02 35.50 5.75
N ARG A 191 -8.32 35.60 6.07
CA ARG A 191 -9.22 34.43 6.19
C ARG A 191 -9.39 33.70 4.86
N SER A 192 -9.50 34.41 3.74
CA SER A 192 -9.59 33.81 2.39
C SER A 192 -8.26 33.22 1.96
N CYS A 193 -7.15 33.89 2.26
CA CYS A 193 -5.79 33.40 2.07
C CYS A 193 -5.56 32.08 2.83
N ASN A 194 -5.94 32.02 4.11
CA ASN A 194 -5.83 30.82 4.92
C ASN A 194 -6.69 29.65 4.38
N SER A 195 -7.88 29.96 3.82
CA SER A 195 -8.70 28.94 3.15
C SER A 195 -8.03 28.41 1.88
N LEU A 196 -7.39 29.29 1.09
CA LEU A 196 -6.61 28.90 -0.11
C LEU A 196 -5.40 28.06 0.26
N LEU A 197 -4.58 28.50 1.23
CA LEU A 197 -3.40 27.75 1.71
C LEU A 197 -3.79 26.38 2.25
N SER A 198 -4.84 26.32 3.07
CA SER A 198 -5.35 25.04 3.63
C SER A 198 -5.80 24.07 2.54
N ASN A 199 -6.44 24.59 1.47
CA ASN A 199 -6.85 23.77 0.33
C ASN A 199 -5.65 23.26 -0.48
N LEU A 200 -4.64 24.11 -0.75
CA LEU A 200 -3.40 23.74 -1.43
C LEU A 200 -2.68 22.60 -0.67
N VAL A 201 -2.58 22.74 0.65
CA VAL A 201 -1.94 21.72 1.50
C VAL A 201 -2.74 20.39 1.51
N LYS A 202 -4.08 20.45 1.52
CA LYS A 202 -4.93 19.26 1.44
C LYS A 202 -4.79 18.53 0.11
N ASN A 203 -4.57 19.27 -0.98
CA ASN A 203 -4.41 18.71 -2.32
C ASN A 203 -2.96 18.26 -2.63
N GLY A 204 -2.03 18.42 -1.68
CA GLY A 204 -0.62 18.07 -1.85
C GLY A 204 0.21 19.06 -2.66
N GLU A 205 -0.33 20.24 -2.95
CA GLU A 205 0.35 21.29 -3.74
C GLU A 205 1.23 22.19 -2.83
N TYR A 206 2.19 21.57 -2.10
CA TYR A 206 2.96 22.25 -1.05
C TYR A 206 3.84 23.38 -1.58
N HIS A 207 4.54 23.17 -2.72
CA HIS A 207 5.36 24.21 -3.35
C HIS A 207 4.54 25.46 -3.72
N VAL A 208 3.31 25.25 -4.26
CA VAL A 208 2.42 26.36 -4.61
C VAL A 208 1.97 27.10 -3.34
N ALA A 209 1.70 26.38 -2.25
CA ALA A 209 1.36 26.98 -0.96
C ALA A 209 2.47 27.91 -0.44
N VAL A 210 3.75 27.52 -0.57
CA VAL A 210 4.91 28.35 -0.19
C VAL A 210 4.96 29.62 -1.05
N LEU A 211 4.82 29.49 -2.37
CA LEU A 211 4.83 30.66 -3.28
C LEU A 211 3.68 31.64 -2.98
N ILE A 212 2.49 31.13 -2.68
CA ILE A 212 1.33 31.96 -2.31
C ILE A 212 1.56 32.61 -0.94
N TYR A 213 2.17 31.91 0.02
CA TYR A 213 2.54 32.49 1.29
C TYR A 213 3.50 33.69 1.11
N ASP A 214 4.56 33.52 0.31
CA ASP A 214 5.51 34.61 -0.01
C ASP A 214 4.81 35.78 -0.67
N GLN A 215 3.83 35.55 -1.54
CA GLN A 215 3.04 36.60 -2.19
C GLN A 215 2.13 37.29 -1.19
N ILE A 216 1.51 36.59 -0.22
CA ILE A 216 0.71 37.15 0.88
C ILE A 216 1.55 38.13 1.70
N ILE A 217 2.79 37.75 2.05
CA ILE A 217 3.71 38.63 2.78
C ILE A 217 4.07 39.89 1.96
N ARG A 218 4.36 39.74 0.66
CA ARG A 218 4.65 40.86 -0.24
C ARG A 218 3.47 41.82 -0.39
N LEU A 219 2.23 41.35 -0.28
CA LEU A 219 1.01 42.16 -0.29
C LEU A 219 0.77 42.88 1.04
N GLY A 220 1.66 42.77 2.01
CA GLY A 220 1.58 43.39 3.33
C GLY A 220 0.51 42.79 4.25
N ILE A 221 0.02 41.58 3.95
CA ILE A 221 -0.93 40.88 4.81
C ILE A 221 -0.15 40.20 5.94
N VAL A 222 -0.43 40.59 7.18
CA VAL A 222 0.22 40.03 8.37
C VAL A 222 -0.35 38.64 8.66
N PRO A 223 0.49 37.59 8.68
CA PRO A 223 0.06 36.22 9.03
C PRO A 223 -0.46 36.17 10.47
N ASP A 224 -1.31 35.21 10.76
CA ASP A 224 -1.72 34.87 12.13
C ASP A 224 -1.19 33.47 12.54
N ALA A 225 -1.40 33.09 13.80
CA ALA A 225 -1.03 31.78 14.31
C ALA A 225 -1.65 30.61 13.52
N PHE A 226 -2.80 30.84 12.88
CA PHE A 226 -3.44 29.83 12.04
C PHE A 226 -2.72 29.69 10.69
N THR A 227 -2.30 30.80 10.08
CA THR A 227 -1.44 30.80 8.88
C THR A 227 -0.13 30.04 9.17
N CYS A 228 0.50 30.31 10.33
CA CYS A 228 1.71 29.63 10.75
C CYS A 228 1.48 28.11 10.85
N ALA A 229 0.41 27.66 11.47
CA ALA A 229 0.07 26.26 11.60
C ALA A 229 -0.14 25.56 10.23
N ILE A 230 -0.78 26.25 9.26
CA ILE A 230 -0.95 25.72 7.90
C ILE A 230 0.40 25.56 7.20
N MET A 231 1.30 26.55 7.31
CA MET A 231 2.61 26.51 6.65
C MET A 231 3.53 25.46 7.27
N VAL A 232 3.54 25.35 8.61
CA VAL A 232 4.25 24.26 9.31
C VAL A 232 3.75 22.90 8.85
N ASN A 233 2.43 22.71 8.75
CA ASN A 233 1.86 21.49 8.23
C ASN A 233 2.26 21.23 6.76
N ALA A 234 2.34 22.28 5.93
CA ALA A 234 2.81 22.17 4.54
C ALA A 234 4.25 21.65 4.46
N TYR A 235 5.19 22.27 5.19
CA TYR A 235 6.59 21.82 5.23
C TYR A 235 6.73 20.40 5.79
N CYS A 236 5.97 20.04 6.83
CA CYS A 236 5.96 18.70 7.41
C CYS A 236 5.46 17.64 6.42
N LYS A 237 4.39 17.93 5.69
CA LYS A 237 3.82 17.00 4.67
C LYS A 237 4.71 16.86 3.44
N GLU A 238 5.50 17.89 3.13
CA GLU A 238 6.52 17.86 2.09
C GLU A 238 7.76 17.03 2.50
N GLY A 239 7.87 16.66 3.80
CA GLY A 239 9.02 15.95 4.35
C GLY A 239 10.16 16.85 4.81
N ARG A 240 10.02 18.18 4.75
CA ARG A 240 11.02 19.18 5.14
C ARG A 240 10.85 19.63 6.59
N VAL A 241 10.89 18.67 7.53
CA VAL A 241 10.61 18.96 8.95
C VAL A 241 11.64 19.95 9.54
N GLY A 242 12.92 19.89 9.14
CA GLY A 242 13.95 20.85 9.55
C GLY A 242 13.54 22.29 9.20
N ARG A 243 13.04 22.53 7.96
CA ARG A 243 12.57 23.84 7.54
C ARG A 243 11.32 24.29 8.30
N ALA A 244 10.44 23.35 8.66
CA ALA A 244 9.27 23.66 9.49
C ALA A 244 9.70 24.20 10.88
N VAL A 245 10.71 23.60 11.50
CA VAL A 245 11.27 24.05 12.79
C VAL A 245 11.91 25.43 12.66
N GLU A 246 12.73 25.65 11.60
CA GLU A 246 13.33 26.96 11.32
C GLU A 246 12.25 28.04 11.16
N PHE A 247 11.20 27.73 10.39
CA PHE A 247 10.07 28.64 10.15
C PHE A 247 9.35 29.03 11.45
N VAL A 248 9.10 28.08 12.36
CA VAL A 248 8.52 28.36 13.67
C VAL A 248 9.44 29.31 14.48
N ASN A 249 10.75 29.07 14.47
CA ASN A 249 11.72 29.92 15.16
C ASN A 249 11.78 31.34 14.54
N GLU A 250 11.68 31.47 13.21
CA GLU A 250 11.62 32.76 12.51
C GLU A 250 10.36 33.54 12.93
N MET A 251 9.21 32.88 12.96
CA MET A 251 7.92 33.49 13.37
C MET A 251 7.96 33.96 14.82
N GLU A 252 8.52 33.17 15.72
CA GLU A 252 8.65 33.52 17.14
C GLU A 252 9.59 34.73 17.34
N ARG A 253 10.74 34.77 16.63
CA ARG A 253 11.66 35.92 16.63
C ARG A 253 10.99 37.21 16.11
N SER A 254 10.01 37.05 15.21
CA SER A 254 9.22 38.15 14.68
C SER A 254 8.07 38.56 15.60
N GLY A 255 7.96 37.99 16.81
CA GLY A 255 6.96 38.35 17.82
C GLY A 255 5.60 37.65 17.64
N PHE A 256 5.49 36.65 16.79
CA PHE A 256 4.25 35.88 16.65
C PHE A 256 4.17 34.77 17.71
N GLU A 257 3.09 34.74 18.44
CA GLU A 257 2.82 33.64 19.40
C GLU A 257 2.42 32.38 18.65
N THR A 258 3.18 31.32 18.87
CA THR A 258 2.87 29.98 18.37
C THR A 258 1.87 29.29 19.30
N ASN A 259 0.94 28.54 18.73
CA ASN A 259 -0.16 27.91 19.47
C ASN A 259 -0.01 26.38 19.49
N LEU A 260 -0.86 25.71 20.29
CA LEU A 260 -0.94 24.26 20.40
C LEU A 260 -1.05 23.55 19.03
N VAL A 261 -1.76 24.14 18.04
CA VAL A 261 -1.96 23.55 16.72
C VAL A 261 -0.65 23.49 15.93
N THR A 262 0.17 24.54 16.04
CA THR A 262 1.49 24.61 15.38
C THR A 262 2.41 23.50 15.88
N TYR A 263 2.49 23.33 17.23
CA TYR A 263 3.33 22.29 17.82
C TYR A 263 2.81 20.88 17.52
N ASN A 264 1.48 20.66 17.52
CA ASN A 264 0.91 19.39 17.11
C ASN A 264 1.22 19.07 15.63
N SER A 265 1.28 20.08 14.76
CA SER A 265 1.69 19.91 13.37
C SER A 265 3.17 19.50 13.25
N LEU A 266 4.05 20.07 14.09
CA LEU A 266 5.46 19.67 14.16
C LEU A 266 5.61 18.22 14.67
N ILE A 267 4.88 17.84 15.73
CA ILE A 267 4.88 16.47 16.25
C ILE A 267 4.43 15.49 15.16
N ASP A 268 3.32 15.77 14.45
CA ASP A 268 2.84 14.92 13.34
C ASP A 268 3.85 14.86 12.19
N GLY A 269 4.56 15.97 11.91
CA GLY A 269 5.64 16.03 10.94
C GLY A 269 6.81 15.12 11.27
N HIS A 270 7.35 15.21 12.48
CA HIS A 270 8.41 14.32 12.98
C HIS A 270 7.95 12.84 13.02
N VAL A 271 6.74 12.57 13.48
CA VAL A 271 6.15 11.21 13.46
C VAL A 271 5.99 10.67 12.04
N SER A 272 5.65 11.52 11.10
CA SER A 272 5.48 11.13 9.69
C SER A 272 6.80 10.84 8.99
N SER A 273 7.86 11.59 9.34
CA SER A 273 9.24 11.34 8.87
C SER A 273 9.94 10.19 9.61
N GLY A 274 9.30 9.63 10.65
CA GLY A 274 9.87 8.56 11.45
C GLY A 274 10.84 9.03 12.55
N ASP A 275 11.00 10.33 12.79
CA ASP A 275 11.82 10.88 13.87
C ASP A 275 11.01 11.03 15.15
N VAL A 276 10.81 9.92 15.89
CA VAL A 276 10.01 9.92 17.13
C VAL A 276 10.73 10.66 18.27
N GLU A 277 12.04 10.60 18.28
CA GLU A 277 12.89 11.33 19.21
C GLU A 277 12.76 12.85 19.02
N GLY A 278 12.67 13.32 17.77
CA GLY A 278 12.36 14.71 17.43
C GLY A 278 10.98 15.11 17.92
N ALA A 279 9.98 14.26 17.74
CA ALA A 279 8.64 14.51 18.25
C ALA A 279 8.60 14.63 19.78
N GLU A 280 9.38 13.80 20.51
CA GLU A 280 9.49 13.89 21.96
C GLU A 280 10.20 15.19 22.41
N ARG A 281 11.25 15.62 21.70
CA ARG A 281 11.90 16.94 21.97
C ARG A 281 10.90 18.09 21.81
N VAL A 282 10.07 18.06 20.75
CA VAL A 282 9.03 19.07 20.54
C VAL A 282 8.01 19.07 21.69
N LEU A 283 7.59 17.89 22.18
CA LEU A 283 6.68 17.77 23.31
C LEU A 283 7.29 18.32 24.63
N LYS A 284 8.62 18.18 24.84
CA LYS A 284 9.33 18.79 25.97
C LYS A 284 9.39 20.31 25.83
N LEU A 285 9.69 20.81 24.64
CA LEU A 285 9.75 22.25 24.34
C LEU A 285 8.40 22.95 24.60
N MET A 286 7.27 22.29 24.29
CA MET A 286 5.94 22.83 24.65
C MET A 286 5.82 23.13 26.14
N SER A 287 6.32 22.23 27.00
CA SER A 287 6.28 22.43 28.46
C SER A 287 7.17 23.57 28.92
N GLU A 288 8.38 23.68 28.36
CA GLU A 288 9.32 24.76 28.67
C GLU A 288 8.77 26.14 28.31
N LYS A 289 7.91 26.20 27.27
CA LYS A 289 7.21 27.41 26.83
C LYS A 289 5.85 27.63 27.52
N GLY A 290 5.49 26.80 28.50
CA GLY A 290 4.22 26.94 29.23
C GLY A 290 2.96 26.57 28.40
N ILE A 291 3.13 25.90 27.25
CA ILE A 291 2.01 25.45 26.41
C ILE A 291 1.51 24.11 26.95
N SER A 292 0.27 24.05 27.40
CA SER A 292 -0.34 22.83 27.95
C SER A 292 -0.42 21.73 26.88
N ARG A 293 0.04 20.54 27.22
CA ARG A 293 -0.06 19.37 26.36
C ARG A 293 -1.51 18.89 26.30
N SER A 294 -1.98 18.57 25.11
CA SER A 294 -3.34 18.04 24.91
C SER A 294 -3.32 16.52 24.69
N VAL A 295 -4.51 15.89 24.79
CA VAL A 295 -4.72 14.49 24.38
C VAL A 295 -4.15 14.26 22.99
N VAL A 296 -4.35 15.21 22.06
CA VAL A 296 -3.87 15.12 20.68
C VAL A 296 -2.34 15.03 20.61
N SER A 297 -1.61 15.85 21.38
CA SER A 297 -0.15 15.87 21.42
C SER A 297 0.42 14.50 21.83
N TYR A 298 -0.14 13.92 22.89
CA TYR A 298 0.24 12.59 23.36
C TYR A 298 -0.15 11.49 22.38
N THR A 299 -1.36 11.54 21.82
CA THR A 299 -1.84 10.55 20.83
C THR A 299 -0.98 10.50 19.57
N LEU A 300 -0.50 11.66 19.09
CA LEU A 300 0.43 11.73 17.97
C LEU A 300 1.77 11.04 18.28
N LEU A 301 2.31 11.28 19.48
CA LEU A 301 3.57 10.64 19.91
C LEU A 301 3.40 9.11 20.08
N ILE A 302 2.29 8.66 20.71
CA ILE A 302 1.93 7.24 20.83
C ILE A 302 1.86 6.60 19.43
N LYS A 303 1.18 7.25 18.48
CA LYS A 303 1.11 6.82 17.08
C LYS A 303 2.51 6.69 16.44
N GLY A 304 3.42 7.61 16.78
CA GLY A 304 4.81 7.57 16.30
C GLY A 304 5.55 6.32 16.77
N TYR A 305 5.49 6.03 18.08
CA TYR A 305 6.10 4.83 18.65
C TYR A 305 5.47 3.54 18.11
N CYS A 306 4.13 3.49 17.97
CA CYS A 306 3.43 2.33 17.40
C CYS A 306 3.86 2.06 15.94
N LYS A 307 4.03 3.10 15.12
CA LYS A 307 4.54 2.95 13.74
C LYS A 307 5.95 2.35 13.65
N LYS A 308 6.78 2.57 14.67
CA LYS A 308 8.13 1.98 14.78
C LYS A 308 8.14 0.62 15.52
N PHE A 309 6.98 0.05 15.80
CA PHE A 309 6.82 -1.18 16.59
C PHE A 309 7.41 -1.11 18.01
N ARG A 310 7.64 0.10 18.56
CA ARG A 310 8.13 0.35 19.91
C ARG A 310 6.93 0.54 20.86
N VAL A 311 6.15 -0.53 21.03
CA VAL A 311 4.84 -0.45 21.69
C VAL A 311 4.97 -0.24 23.20
N GLU A 312 6.06 -0.70 23.82
CA GLU A 312 6.37 -0.50 25.22
C GLU A 312 6.57 0.98 25.56
N GLU A 313 7.28 1.71 24.70
CA GLU A 313 7.46 3.16 24.85
C GLU A 313 6.15 3.90 24.60
N ALA A 314 5.35 3.46 23.64
CA ALA A 314 4.01 3.99 23.41
C ALA A 314 3.13 3.84 24.67
N GLU A 315 3.18 2.69 25.33
CA GLU A 315 2.45 2.46 26.60
C GLU A 315 2.98 3.33 27.74
N LYS A 316 4.30 3.53 27.85
CA LYS A 316 4.89 4.45 28.83
C LYS A 316 4.40 5.89 28.63
N VAL A 317 4.32 6.35 27.38
CA VAL A 317 3.77 7.68 27.05
C VAL A 317 2.28 7.75 27.40
N PHE A 318 1.53 6.69 27.10
CA PHE A 318 0.10 6.59 27.43
C PHE A 318 -0.14 6.63 28.94
N ARG A 319 0.66 5.92 29.75
CA ARG A 319 0.60 5.97 31.23
C ARG A 319 0.91 7.38 31.74
N ARG A 320 1.97 8.03 31.25
CA ARG A 320 2.29 9.43 31.58
C ARG A 320 1.12 10.40 31.27
N MET A 321 0.39 10.14 30.19
CA MET A 321 -0.81 10.92 29.85
C MET A 321 -1.93 10.71 30.87
N LYS A 322 -2.11 9.49 31.42
CA LYS A 322 -3.12 9.16 32.42
C LYS A 322 -2.80 9.72 33.80
N GLU A 323 -1.50 9.76 34.16
CA GLU A 323 -1.01 10.27 35.44
C GLU A 323 -1.00 11.81 35.51
N GLY A 324 -1.09 12.49 34.37
CA GLY A 324 -1.16 13.95 34.27
C GLY A 324 -2.53 14.49 34.75
N GLU A 325 -2.55 15.32 35.76
CA GLU A 325 -3.77 15.79 36.46
C GLU A 325 -4.80 16.55 35.60
N SER A 326 -4.50 16.90 34.34
CA SER A 326 -5.35 17.77 33.51
C SER A 326 -5.84 17.17 32.19
N VAL A 327 -5.51 15.90 31.87
CA VAL A 327 -5.82 15.31 30.56
C VAL A 327 -6.75 14.11 30.72
N VAL A 328 -8.02 14.27 30.32
CA VAL A 328 -8.96 13.14 30.26
C VAL A 328 -8.67 12.34 28.98
N VAL A 329 -8.28 11.07 29.14
CA VAL A 329 -7.99 10.17 28.03
C VAL A 329 -9.27 9.83 27.28
N ASP A 330 -9.26 10.02 25.98
CA ASP A 330 -10.40 9.76 25.10
C ASP A 330 -10.32 8.37 24.44
N GLU A 331 -11.41 7.95 23.80
CA GLU A 331 -11.51 6.70 23.04
C GLU A 331 -10.49 6.62 21.90
N ARG A 332 -10.05 7.79 21.40
CA ARG A 332 -9.11 7.87 20.28
C ARG A 332 -7.69 7.50 20.70
N ALA A 333 -7.27 7.93 21.90
CA ALA A 333 -5.96 7.58 22.44
C ALA A 333 -5.86 6.08 22.73
N TYR A 334 -6.92 5.50 23.35
CA TYR A 334 -7.03 4.05 23.53
C TYR A 334 -6.98 3.32 22.19
N GLY A 335 -7.71 3.79 21.18
CA GLY A 335 -7.76 3.19 19.84
C GLY A 335 -6.40 3.15 19.15
N VAL A 336 -5.60 4.23 19.25
CA VAL A 336 -4.27 4.29 18.64
C VAL A 336 -3.28 3.34 19.30
N LEU A 337 -3.31 3.22 20.63
CA LEU A 337 -2.47 2.27 21.35
C LEU A 337 -2.86 0.82 21.05
N LEU A 338 -4.17 0.54 21.04
CA LEU A 338 -4.72 -0.76 20.67
C LEU A 338 -4.32 -1.16 19.25
N ASP A 339 -4.45 -0.24 18.29
CA ASP A 339 -4.00 -0.46 16.92
C ASP A 339 -2.50 -0.79 16.83
N GLY A 340 -1.68 -0.11 17.64
CA GLY A 340 -0.25 -0.40 17.76
C GLY A 340 0.03 -1.83 18.22
N TYR A 341 -0.68 -2.33 19.24
CA TYR A 341 -0.57 -3.71 19.70
C TYR A 341 -1.05 -4.70 18.65
N CYS A 342 -2.17 -4.42 17.95
CA CYS A 342 -2.67 -5.24 16.85
C CYS A 342 -1.67 -5.31 15.69
N GLN A 343 -1.01 -4.20 15.37
CA GLN A 343 0.02 -4.16 14.32
C GLN A 343 1.28 -4.94 14.70
N ALA A 344 1.65 -4.94 15.99
CA ALA A 344 2.77 -5.71 16.53
C ALA A 344 2.44 -7.21 16.73
N GLY A 345 1.21 -7.64 16.48
CA GLY A 345 0.78 -9.03 16.69
C GLY A 345 0.52 -9.42 18.16
N ARG A 346 0.49 -8.45 19.08
CA ARG A 346 0.28 -8.65 20.50
C ARG A 346 -1.20 -8.50 20.88
N MET A 347 -2.03 -9.47 20.44
CA MET A 347 -3.48 -9.39 20.60
C MET A 347 -3.94 -9.44 22.06
N ASP A 348 -3.25 -10.16 22.92
CA ASP A 348 -3.60 -10.23 24.35
C ASP A 348 -3.51 -8.87 25.02
N ASP A 349 -2.47 -8.09 24.70
CA ASP A 349 -2.33 -6.73 25.19
C ASP A 349 -3.38 -5.79 24.58
N ALA A 350 -3.70 -5.94 23.30
CA ALA A 350 -4.77 -5.18 22.65
C ALA A 350 -6.12 -5.42 23.32
N ILE A 351 -6.43 -6.69 23.67
CA ILE A 351 -7.64 -7.06 24.40
C ILE A 351 -7.64 -6.45 25.81
N ARG A 352 -6.50 -6.50 26.50
CA ARG A 352 -6.34 -5.88 27.83
C ARG A 352 -6.64 -4.37 27.80
N ILE A 353 -6.11 -3.67 26.80
CA ILE A 353 -6.34 -2.21 26.61
C ILE A 353 -7.81 -1.93 26.27
N ARG A 354 -8.46 -2.77 25.42
CA ARG A 354 -9.90 -2.68 25.15
C ARG A 354 -10.73 -2.83 26.42
N ASP A 355 -10.44 -3.85 27.23
CA ASP A 355 -11.21 -4.15 28.44
C ASP A 355 -11.03 -3.06 29.51
N GLU A 356 -9.84 -2.47 29.59
CA GLU A 356 -9.58 -1.30 30.43
C GLU A 356 -10.42 -0.09 30.00
N MET A 357 -10.46 0.20 28.69
CA MET A 357 -11.26 1.26 28.09
C MET A 357 -12.75 1.08 28.43
N LEU A 358 -13.28 -0.15 28.29
CA LEU A 358 -14.68 -0.46 28.57
C LEU A 358 -15.01 -0.32 30.10
N LYS A 359 -14.10 -0.72 30.99
CA LYS A 359 -14.26 -0.53 32.43
C LYS A 359 -14.36 0.94 32.85
N LEU A 360 -13.74 1.84 32.08
CA LEU A 360 -13.84 3.29 32.27
C LEU A 360 -15.13 3.91 31.70
N GLY A 361 -16.03 3.09 31.15
CA GLY A 361 -17.29 3.53 30.55
C GLY A 361 -17.15 4.13 29.13
N LEU A 362 -15.96 4.08 28.53
CA LEU A 362 -15.73 4.51 27.15
C LEU A 362 -16.32 3.48 26.16
N LYS A 363 -16.83 3.95 25.03
CA LYS A 363 -17.54 3.11 24.07
C LYS A 363 -16.62 2.59 22.97
N MET A 364 -16.93 1.41 22.47
CA MET A 364 -16.34 0.91 21.20
C MET A 364 -16.70 1.85 20.05
N ASN A 365 -15.80 1.99 19.11
CA ASN A 365 -16.02 2.70 17.86
C ASN A 365 -15.55 1.86 16.65
N VAL A 366 -15.95 2.28 15.46
CA VAL A 366 -15.64 1.54 14.20
C VAL A 366 -14.12 1.39 13.99
N PHE A 367 -13.33 2.40 14.36
CA PHE A 367 -11.86 2.36 14.24
C PHE A 367 -11.25 1.24 15.08
N ILE A 368 -11.64 1.13 16.36
CA ILE A 368 -11.14 0.10 17.28
C ILE A 368 -11.52 -1.29 16.79
N CYS A 369 -12.78 -1.46 16.31
CA CYS A 369 -13.23 -2.72 15.75
C CYS A 369 -12.40 -3.11 14.50
N ASN A 370 -12.17 -2.16 13.59
CA ASN A 370 -11.38 -2.39 12.39
C ASN A 370 -9.91 -2.74 12.72
N SER A 371 -9.32 -2.12 13.76
CA SER A 371 -7.97 -2.44 14.23
C SER A 371 -7.90 -3.87 14.80
N LEU A 372 -8.89 -4.30 15.61
CA LEU A 372 -8.98 -5.67 16.11
C LEU A 372 -9.15 -6.69 14.96
N ILE A 373 -10.09 -6.42 14.03
CA ILE A 373 -10.29 -7.30 12.85
C ILE A 373 -8.98 -7.43 12.06
N ASN A 374 -8.27 -6.33 11.81
CA ASN A 374 -7.00 -6.36 11.10
C ASN A 374 -5.92 -7.13 11.87
N GLY A 375 -5.85 -6.97 13.19
CA GLY A 375 -4.92 -7.71 14.05
C GLY A 375 -5.15 -9.22 13.98
N TYR A 376 -6.39 -9.66 14.15
CA TYR A 376 -6.77 -11.06 14.03
C TYR A 376 -6.51 -11.62 12.62
N CYS A 377 -6.85 -10.88 11.57
CA CYS A 377 -6.56 -11.29 10.19
C CYS A 377 -5.05 -11.44 9.92
N LYS A 378 -4.19 -10.62 10.51
CA LYS A 378 -2.72 -10.74 10.38
C LYS A 378 -2.18 -12.01 11.01
N LEU A 379 -2.79 -12.47 12.11
CA LEU A 379 -2.43 -13.70 12.82
C LEU A 379 -3.11 -14.97 12.25
N GLY A 380 -3.95 -14.83 11.22
CA GLY A 380 -4.70 -15.96 10.66
C GLY A 380 -5.87 -16.43 11.54
N GLN A 381 -6.27 -15.65 12.54
CA GLN A 381 -7.37 -15.96 13.48
C GLN A 381 -8.70 -15.38 12.93
N PHE A 382 -9.22 -16.01 11.86
CA PHE A 382 -10.38 -15.46 11.14
C PHE A 382 -11.70 -15.58 11.88
N HIS A 383 -11.87 -16.63 12.71
CA HIS A 383 -13.08 -16.79 13.54
C HIS A 383 -13.24 -15.65 14.54
N GLU A 384 -12.14 -15.23 15.16
CA GLU A 384 -12.12 -14.08 16.09
C GLU A 384 -12.38 -12.77 15.34
N ALA A 385 -11.78 -12.58 14.17
CA ALA A 385 -12.02 -11.41 13.32
C ALA A 385 -13.50 -11.30 12.93
N GLU A 386 -14.12 -12.41 12.50
CA GLU A 386 -15.53 -12.48 12.14
C GLU A 386 -16.44 -12.27 13.37
N SER A 387 -16.08 -12.83 14.52
CA SER A 387 -16.79 -12.60 15.78
C SER A 387 -16.82 -11.11 16.13
N VAL A 388 -15.69 -10.39 16.05
CA VAL A 388 -15.63 -8.94 16.28
C VAL A 388 -16.51 -8.20 15.29
N PHE A 389 -16.45 -8.55 14.00
CA PHE A 389 -17.27 -7.95 12.95
C PHE A 389 -18.78 -8.12 13.19
N MET A 390 -19.22 -9.30 13.61
CA MET A 390 -20.63 -9.56 13.93
C MET A 390 -21.08 -8.78 15.18
N ARG A 391 -20.23 -8.74 16.23
CA ARG A 391 -20.51 -8.02 17.48
C ARG A 391 -20.54 -6.50 17.33
N MET A 392 -20.03 -5.92 16.22
CA MET A 392 -20.18 -4.48 15.95
C MET A 392 -21.65 -4.05 16.03
N ARG A 393 -22.57 -4.88 15.55
CA ARG A 393 -24.01 -4.60 15.59
C ARG A 393 -24.57 -4.61 17.01
N ASP A 394 -24.09 -5.51 17.84
CA ASP A 394 -24.50 -5.61 19.26
C ASP A 394 -24.07 -4.34 20.03
N TRP A 395 -22.96 -3.72 19.61
CA TRP A 395 -22.50 -2.43 20.14
C TRP A 395 -23.18 -1.22 19.49
N GLY A 396 -24.18 -1.44 18.64
CA GLY A 396 -24.89 -0.37 17.92
C GLY A 396 -24.08 0.30 16.81
N LEU A 397 -22.96 -0.33 16.39
CA LEU A 397 -22.08 0.16 15.32
C LEU A 397 -22.49 -0.48 13.98
N LYS A 398 -22.59 0.34 12.96
CA LYS A 398 -22.76 -0.15 11.58
C LYS A 398 -21.38 -0.35 10.95
N PRO A 399 -21.06 -1.57 10.46
CA PRO A 399 -19.85 -1.77 9.66
C PRO A 399 -19.84 -0.83 8.45
N ASP A 400 -18.69 -0.24 8.18
CA ASP A 400 -18.48 0.61 7.02
C ASP A 400 -17.68 -0.12 5.91
N SER A 401 -17.48 0.53 4.77
CA SER A 401 -16.68 -0.04 3.67
C SER A 401 -15.28 -0.47 4.12
N CYS A 402 -14.68 0.23 5.12
CA CYS A 402 -13.38 -0.13 5.66
C CYS A 402 -13.43 -1.45 6.44
N SER A 403 -14.47 -1.67 7.26
CA SER A 403 -14.69 -2.91 8.01
C SER A 403 -14.78 -4.12 7.09
N TYR A 404 -15.57 -4.00 6.01
CA TYR A 404 -15.69 -5.03 4.98
C TYR A 404 -14.38 -5.27 4.26
N ASN A 405 -13.71 -4.21 3.79
CA ASN A 405 -12.44 -4.32 3.06
C ASN A 405 -11.33 -4.95 3.90
N THR A 406 -11.28 -4.67 5.21
CA THR A 406 -10.29 -5.26 6.11
C THR A 406 -10.48 -6.78 6.22
N LEU A 407 -11.72 -7.24 6.37
CA LEU A 407 -12.01 -8.68 6.45
C LEU A 407 -11.84 -9.37 5.09
N VAL A 408 -12.26 -8.74 3.99
CA VAL A 408 -12.01 -9.21 2.61
C VAL A 408 -10.51 -9.35 2.36
N HIS A 409 -9.70 -8.38 2.79
CA HIS A 409 -8.24 -8.45 2.67
C HIS A 409 -7.66 -9.63 3.45
N GLY A 410 -8.15 -9.87 4.66
CA GLY A 410 -7.77 -11.03 5.47
C GLY A 410 -8.03 -12.35 4.73
N TYR A 411 -9.25 -12.58 4.27
CA TYR A 411 -9.60 -13.78 3.51
C TYR A 411 -8.79 -13.96 2.23
N CYS A 412 -8.58 -12.88 1.48
CA CYS A 412 -7.75 -12.92 0.26
C CYS A 412 -6.30 -13.31 0.55
N LYS A 413 -5.72 -12.84 1.65
CA LYS A 413 -4.35 -13.15 2.03
C LYS A 413 -4.13 -14.65 2.31
N GLU A 414 -5.13 -15.31 2.86
CA GLU A 414 -5.12 -16.77 3.13
C GLU A 414 -5.62 -17.62 1.95
N GLY A 415 -5.90 -16.99 0.81
CA GLY A 415 -6.38 -17.71 -0.37
C GLY A 415 -7.85 -18.15 -0.30
N GLN A 416 -8.61 -17.71 0.73
CA GLN A 416 -10.04 -18.01 0.88
C GLN A 416 -10.91 -17.05 0.06
N THR A 417 -10.71 -17.04 -1.25
CA THR A 417 -11.38 -16.13 -2.18
C THR A 417 -12.90 -16.26 -2.18
N SER A 418 -13.42 -17.48 -2.04
CA SER A 418 -14.88 -17.74 -1.96
C SER A 418 -15.55 -17.06 -0.76
N SER A 419 -14.89 -17.04 0.41
CA SER A 419 -15.38 -16.33 1.60
C SER A 419 -15.34 -14.82 1.41
N ALA A 420 -14.30 -14.31 0.74
CA ALA A 420 -14.18 -12.90 0.39
C ALA A 420 -15.32 -12.43 -0.53
N PHE A 421 -15.70 -13.21 -1.54
CA PHE A 421 -16.84 -12.90 -2.42
C PHE A 421 -18.17 -12.91 -1.68
N LYS A 422 -18.44 -13.93 -0.84
CA LYS A 422 -19.65 -13.98 0.01
C LYS A 422 -19.79 -12.74 0.89
N LEU A 423 -18.65 -12.22 1.40
CA LEU A 423 -18.65 -11.01 2.21
C LEU A 423 -18.96 -9.75 1.38
N CYS A 424 -18.51 -9.70 0.13
CA CYS A 424 -18.85 -8.61 -0.79
C CYS A 424 -20.34 -8.66 -1.18
N ASP A 425 -20.92 -9.85 -1.36
CA ASP A 425 -22.37 -9.98 -1.60
C ASP A 425 -23.17 -9.49 -0.38
N LYS A 426 -22.71 -9.82 0.84
CA LYS A 426 -23.30 -9.30 2.08
C LYS A 426 -23.20 -7.79 2.18
N MET A 427 -22.06 -7.19 1.79
CA MET A 427 -21.86 -5.74 1.72
C MET A 427 -22.91 -5.07 0.83
N LEU A 428 -23.17 -5.64 -0.36
CA LEU A 428 -24.21 -5.18 -1.28
C LEU A 428 -25.62 -5.30 -0.71
N LEU A 429 -25.93 -6.43 -0.06
CA LEU A 429 -27.24 -6.66 0.58
C LEU A 429 -27.53 -5.64 1.70
N GLU A 430 -26.49 -5.13 2.36
CA GLU A 430 -26.61 -4.10 3.39
C GLU A 430 -26.64 -2.67 2.82
N GLY A 431 -26.66 -2.52 1.49
CA GLY A 431 -26.72 -1.22 0.81
C GLY A 431 -25.39 -0.45 0.81
N ILE A 432 -24.26 -1.13 1.02
CA ILE A 432 -22.93 -0.54 0.95
C ILE A 432 -22.32 -0.93 -0.39
N ASP A 433 -22.13 0.04 -1.29
CA ASP A 433 -21.54 -0.23 -2.60
C ASP A 433 -20.04 -0.52 -2.50
N PRO A 434 -19.54 -1.59 -3.17
CA PRO A 434 -18.12 -1.85 -3.28
C PRO A 434 -17.39 -0.68 -3.95
N THR A 435 -16.34 -0.22 -3.31
CA THR A 435 -15.50 0.87 -3.80
C THR A 435 -14.35 0.36 -4.66
N VAL A 436 -13.61 1.25 -5.32
CA VAL A 436 -12.36 0.92 -6.03
C VAL A 436 -11.40 0.12 -5.13
N VAL A 437 -11.33 0.47 -3.83
CA VAL A 437 -10.51 -0.24 -2.84
C VAL A 437 -10.96 -1.69 -2.65
N THR A 438 -12.28 -1.94 -2.61
CA THR A 438 -12.85 -3.30 -2.51
C THR A 438 -12.44 -4.15 -3.71
N TYR A 439 -12.62 -3.61 -4.93
CA TYR A 439 -12.22 -4.30 -6.16
C TYR A 439 -10.72 -4.55 -6.23
N ASN A 440 -9.88 -3.56 -5.89
CA ASN A 440 -8.42 -3.72 -5.87
C ASN A 440 -7.96 -4.79 -4.87
N THR A 441 -8.64 -4.88 -3.71
CA THR A 441 -8.34 -5.89 -2.69
C THR A 441 -8.66 -7.30 -3.18
N LEU A 442 -9.82 -7.48 -3.81
CA LEU A 442 -10.22 -8.76 -4.41
C LEU A 442 -9.31 -9.14 -5.59
N LEU A 443 -9.03 -8.20 -6.50
CA LEU A 443 -8.10 -8.41 -7.63
C LEU A 443 -6.74 -8.88 -7.14
N LYS A 444 -6.20 -8.21 -6.12
CA LYS A 444 -4.92 -8.59 -5.51
C LYS A 444 -4.98 -10.00 -4.90
N GLY A 445 -6.06 -10.33 -4.19
CA GLY A 445 -6.26 -11.65 -3.60
C GLY A 445 -6.33 -12.74 -4.66
N LEU A 446 -7.11 -12.54 -5.73
CA LEU A 446 -7.21 -13.48 -6.86
C LEU A 446 -5.88 -13.66 -7.58
N CYS A 447 -5.15 -12.57 -7.88
CA CYS A 447 -3.83 -12.64 -8.50
C CYS A 447 -2.79 -13.34 -7.60
N GLN A 448 -2.91 -13.25 -6.28
CA GLN A 448 -2.03 -13.96 -5.34
C GLN A 448 -2.38 -15.44 -5.25
N ALA A 449 -3.67 -15.78 -5.30
CA ALA A 449 -4.16 -17.16 -5.31
C ALA A 449 -3.96 -17.88 -6.66
N GLY A 450 -3.53 -17.16 -7.71
CA GLY A 450 -3.38 -17.70 -9.07
C GLY A 450 -4.70 -17.86 -9.85
N ALA A 451 -5.82 -17.34 -9.32
CA ALA A 451 -7.14 -17.37 -9.98
C ALA A 451 -7.31 -16.18 -10.94
N PHE A 452 -6.55 -16.18 -12.02
CA PHE A 452 -6.45 -15.03 -12.92
C PHE A 452 -7.66 -14.84 -13.81
N ASP A 453 -8.33 -15.92 -14.22
CA ASP A 453 -9.57 -15.83 -15.00
C ASP A 453 -10.68 -15.15 -14.19
N ASP A 454 -10.77 -15.46 -12.89
CA ASP A 454 -11.68 -14.78 -11.98
C ASP A 454 -11.30 -13.31 -11.78
N ALA A 455 -10.00 -12.99 -11.76
CA ALA A 455 -9.53 -11.60 -11.67
C ALA A 455 -9.91 -10.78 -12.93
N LEU A 456 -9.80 -11.36 -14.12
CA LEU A 456 -10.23 -10.71 -15.37
C LEU A 456 -11.74 -10.53 -15.41
N PHE A 457 -12.50 -11.53 -14.98
CA PHE A 457 -13.96 -11.42 -14.87
C PHE A 457 -14.38 -10.32 -13.89
N LEU A 458 -13.71 -10.25 -12.72
CA LEU A 458 -13.96 -9.20 -11.73
C LEU A 458 -13.65 -7.81 -12.26
N TRP A 459 -12.56 -7.69 -13.06
CA TRP A 459 -12.20 -6.44 -13.73
C TRP A 459 -13.29 -5.97 -14.71
N GLU A 460 -13.80 -6.88 -15.54
CA GLU A 460 -14.89 -6.55 -16.43
C GLU A 460 -16.17 -6.15 -15.67
N LEU A 461 -16.48 -6.84 -14.56
CA LEU A 461 -17.62 -6.51 -13.71
C LEU A 461 -17.50 -5.11 -13.10
N MET A 462 -16.29 -4.74 -12.62
CA MET A 462 -15.97 -3.40 -12.13
C MET A 462 -16.28 -2.34 -13.19
N MET A 463 -15.83 -2.57 -14.42
CA MET A 463 -16.06 -1.68 -15.56
C MET A 463 -17.55 -1.58 -15.94
N LYS A 464 -18.28 -2.70 -15.99
CA LYS A 464 -19.73 -2.74 -16.27
C LYS A 464 -20.55 -2.00 -15.21
N ARG A 465 -20.10 -1.98 -13.96
CA ARG A 465 -20.74 -1.21 -12.87
C ARG A 465 -20.38 0.27 -12.85
N GLY A 466 -19.60 0.75 -13.82
CA GLY A 466 -19.20 2.16 -13.92
C GLY A 466 -18.17 2.59 -12.88
N VAL A 467 -17.53 1.66 -12.17
CA VAL A 467 -16.44 1.96 -11.23
C VAL A 467 -15.14 2.09 -12.02
N ALA A 468 -14.64 3.33 -12.16
CA ALA A 468 -13.40 3.57 -12.90
C ALA A 468 -12.19 3.01 -12.13
N PRO A 469 -11.35 2.16 -12.76
CA PRO A 469 -10.12 1.68 -12.17
C PRO A 469 -9.13 2.83 -11.89
N ASP A 470 -8.36 2.68 -10.83
CA ASP A 470 -7.26 3.57 -10.48
C ASP A 470 -5.91 2.95 -10.86
N GLU A 471 -4.81 3.68 -10.60
CA GLU A 471 -3.45 3.22 -10.87
C GLU A 471 -3.14 1.89 -10.17
N ILE A 472 -3.67 1.69 -8.95
CA ILE A 472 -3.42 0.47 -8.14
C ILE A 472 -4.06 -0.74 -8.78
N GLY A 473 -5.30 -0.61 -9.28
CA GLY A 473 -6.03 -1.66 -9.99
C GLY A 473 -5.30 -2.09 -11.25
N TYR A 474 -4.86 -1.13 -12.05
CA TYR A 474 -4.07 -1.41 -13.26
C TYR A 474 -2.75 -2.10 -12.95
N CYS A 475 -1.98 -1.62 -11.94
CA CYS A 475 -0.73 -2.25 -11.52
C CYS A 475 -0.94 -3.69 -11.04
N THR A 476 -2.01 -3.92 -10.26
CA THR A 476 -2.33 -5.25 -9.74
C THR A 476 -2.62 -6.24 -10.87
N LEU A 477 -3.40 -5.81 -11.86
CA LEU A 477 -3.74 -6.65 -13.01
C LEU A 477 -2.53 -6.87 -13.94
N LEU A 478 -1.70 -5.85 -14.17
CA LEU A 478 -0.44 -5.99 -14.92
C LEU A 478 0.49 -7.01 -14.25
N ASP A 479 0.72 -6.88 -12.92
CA ASP A 479 1.57 -7.84 -12.19
C ASP A 479 0.99 -9.27 -12.25
N GLY A 480 -0.34 -9.40 -12.21
CA GLY A 480 -1.04 -10.67 -12.42
C GLY A 480 -0.76 -11.28 -13.79
N LEU A 481 -0.94 -10.51 -14.86
CA LEU A 481 -0.70 -10.94 -16.24
C LEU A 481 0.77 -11.34 -16.47
N PHE A 482 1.71 -10.59 -15.91
CA PHE A 482 3.13 -10.94 -15.97
C PHE A 482 3.47 -12.24 -15.21
N LYS A 483 2.79 -12.52 -14.08
CA LYS A 483 2.93 -13.78 -13.35
C LYS A 483 2.43 -14.99 -14.16
N MET A 484 1.34 -14.79 -14.91
CA MET A 484 0.84 -15.78 -15.87
C MET A 484 1.71 -15.96 -17.11
N LYS A 485 2.68 -15.08 -17.31
CA LYS A 485 3.44 -14.95 -18.56
C LYS A 485 2.56 -14.59 -19.79
N ASP A 486 1.39 -13.97 -19.57
CA ASP A 486 0.55 -13.45 -20.65
C ASP A 486 1.03 -12.06 -21.07
N PHE A 487 1.99 -12.08 -21.99
CA PHE A 487 2.57 -10.87 -22.56
C PHE A 487 1.57 -10.08 -23.41
N ASP A 488 0.76 -10.77 -24.22
CA ASP A 488 -0.19 -10.12 -25.13
C ASP A 488 -1.32 -9.44 -24.36
N GLY A 489 -1.78 -10.06 -23.28
CA GLY A 489 -2.72 -9.46 -22.33
C GLY A 489 -2.16 -8.20 -21.66
N ALA A 490 -0.91 -8.25 -21.21
CA ALA A 490 -0.24 -7.10 -20.62
C ALA A 490 -0.09 -5.92 -21.60
N ILE A 491 0.24 -6.19 -22.86
CA ILE A 491 0.34 -5.16 -23.93
C ILE A 491 -1.04 -4.57 -24.25
N ARG A 492 -2.11 -5.39 -24.31
CA ARG A 492 -3.48 -4.88 -24.53
C ARG A 492 -3.89 -3.96 -23.39
N LEU A 493 -3.68 -4.37 -22.14
CA LEU A 493 -3.97 -3.56 -20.95
C LEU A 493 -3.16 -2.26 -20.94
N TRP A 494 -1.88 -2.32 -21.32
CA TRP A 494 -1.02 -1.15 -21.44
C TRP A 494 -1.54 -0.12 -22.43
N LYS A 495 -2.05 -0.58 -23.60
CA LYS A 495 -2.68 0.31 -24.58
C LYS A 495 -3.94 1.00 -24.02
N ASP A 496 -4.77 0.29 -23.23
CA ASP A 496 -5.95 0.86 -22.55
C ASP A 496 -5.55 1.92 -21.52
N ILE A 497 -4.48 1.65 -20.73
CA ILE A 497 -3.92 2.60 -19.75
C ILE A 497 -3.54 3.92 -20.42
N LEU A 498 -2.81 3.85 -21.53
CA LEU A 498 -2.40 5.05 -22.28
C LEU A 498 -3.58 5.78 -22.91
N ALA A 499 -4.56 5.04 -23.45
CA ALA A 499 -5.77 5.61 -24.05
C ALA A 499 -6.63 6.38 -23.03
N ARG A 500 -6.63 5.96 -21.76
CA ARG A 500 -7.35 6.62 -20.65
C ARG A 500 -6.60 7.80 -20.03
N GLY A 501 -5.42 8.13 -20.54
CA GLY A 501 -4.68 9.32 -20.12
C GLY A 501 -3.75 9.13 -18.92
N PHE A 502 -3.45 7.91 -18.47
CA PHE A 502 -2.45 7.65 -17.43
C PHE A 502 -1.00 7.79 -17.92
N THR A 503 -0.74 8.75 -18.81
CA THR A 503 0.55 8.98 -19.46
C THR A 503 1.62 9.58 -18.55
N LYS A 504 1.25 10.08 -17.37
CA LYS A 504 2.16 10.71 -16.40
C LYS A 504 2.39 9.87 -15.12
N SER A 505 1.84 8.67 -15.05
CA SER A 505 1.99 7.80 -13.88
C SER A 505 3.29 7.00 -13.93
N ARG A 506 4.32 7.47 -13.23
CA ARG A 506 5.60 6.74 -13.08
C ARG A 506 5.41 5.34 -12.53
N PHE A 507 4.43 5.16 -11.63
CA PHE A 507 4.17 3.88 -10.99
C PHE A 507 3.73 2.80 -11.99
N LEU A 508 2.86 3.13 -12.94
CA LEU A 508 2.45 2.22 -14.02
C LEU A 508 3.60 1.88 -14.96
N PHE A 509 4.41 2.88 -15.35
CA PHE A 509 5.60 2.63 -16.16
C PHE A 509 6.59 1.70 -15.47
N ASN A 510 6.88 1.94 -14.20
CA ASN A 510 7.79 1.10 -13.41
C ASN A 510 7.26 -0.34 -13.27
N THR A 511 5.94 -0.52 -13.11
CA THR A 511 5.31 -1.84 -13.07
C THR A 511 5.46 -2.57 -14.41
N MET A 512 5.24 -1.87 -15.52
CA MET A 512 5.39 -2.44 -16.86
C MET A 512 6.85 -2.84 -17.15
N ILE A 513 7.82 -1.95 -16.89
CA ILE A 513 9.25 -2.24 -17.03
C ILE A 513 9.65 -3.44 -16.17
N ASN A 514 9.24 -3.47 -14.89
CA ASN A 514 9.55 -4.57 -13.98
C ASN A 514 8.99 -5.91 -14.48
N GLY A 515 7.76 -5.91 -14.99
CA GLY A 515 7.14 -7.10 -15.57
C GLY A 515 7.91 -7.62 -16.79
N LEU A 516 8.26 -6.74 -17.72
CA LEU A 516 9.05 -7.07 -18.91
C LEU A 516 10.45 -7.58 -18.54
N CYS A 517 11.13 -6.96 -17.58
CA CYS A 517 12.42 -7.41 -17.07
C CYS A 517 12.34 -8.81 -16.44
N LYS A 518 11.28 -9.11 -15.70
CA LYS A 518 11.05 -10.45 -15.12
C LYS A 518 10.83 -11.52 -16.18
N MET A 519 10.26 -11.16 -17.33
CA MET A 519 10.06 -12.03 -18.49
C MET A 519 11.31 -12.14 -19.40
N GLY A 520 12.39 -11.41 -19.09
CA GLY A 520 13.60 -11.35 -19.91
C GLY A 520 13.47 -10.52 -21.19
N LYS A 521 12.35 -9.81 -21.38
CA LYS A 521 12.08 -8.99 -22.57
C LYS A 521 12.70 -7.59 -22.42
N MET A 522 14.04 -7.53 -22.47
CA MET A 522 14.78 -6.30 -22.18
C MET A 522 14.62 -5.23 -23.26
N VAL A 523 14.48 -5.62 -24.54
CA VAL A 523 14.29 -4.67 -25.65
C VAL A 523 12.98 -3.91 -25.50
N GLU A 524 11.91 -4.62 -25.17
CA GLU A 524 10.60 -4.01 -24.92
C GLU A 524 10.60 -3.14 -23.66
N ALA A 525 11.33 -3.55 -22.61
CA ALA A 525 11.49 -2.74 -21.39
C ALA A 525 12.21 -1.41 -21.67
N GLU A 526 13.25 -1.45 -22.52
CA GLU A 526 13.98 -0.25 -22.97
C GLU A 526 13.11 0.67 -23.84
N ASN A 527 12.30 0.08 -24.73
CA ASN A 527 11.34 0.83 -25.54
C ASN A 527 10.32 1.59 -24.65
N ILE A 528 9.81 0.94 -23.59
CA ILE A 528 8.92 1.60 -22.63
C ILE A 528 9.67 2.69 -21.85
N PHE A 529 10.93 2.45 -21.46
CA PHE A 529 11.77 3.44 -20.79
C PHE A 529 11.99 4.69 -21.65
N ASN A 530 12.28 4.54 -22.93
CA ASN A 530 12.44 5.67 -23.87
C ASN A 530 11.11 6.41 -24.05
N LYS A 531 10.00 5.70 -24.10
CA LYS A 531 8.65 6.27 -24.25
C LYS A 531 8.21 7.12 -23.06
N ILE A 532 8.71 6.87 -21.83
CA ILE A 532 8.47 7.73 -20.66
C ILE A 532 8.89 9.17 -20.96
N LYS A 533 10.09 9.35 -21.54
CA LYS A 533 10.68 10.66 -21.86
C LYS A 533 9.87 11.37 -22.96
N GLU A 534 9.46 10.64 -24.01
CA GLU A 534 8.64 11.18 -25.10
C GLU A 534 7.27 11.69 -24.60
N LEU A 535 6.68 11.03 -23.63
CA LEU A 535 5.39 11.40 -23.03
C LEU A 535 5.49 12.54 -22.00
N GLY A 536 6.68 13.11 -21.80
CA GLY A 536 6.93 14.22 -20.89
C GLY A 536 6.88 13.81 -19.40
N CYS A 537 7.08 12.53 -19.10
CA CYS A 537 7.24 12.02 -17.74
C CYS A 537 8.75 11.81 -17.49
N ALA A 538 9.32 12.43 -16.46
CA ALA A 538 10.72 12.22 -16.12
C ALA A 538 10.90 10.87 -15.40
N PRO A 539 11.80 9.96 -15.88
CA PRO A 539 12.16 8.76 -15.13
C PRO A 539 12.70 9.13 -13.74
N ASP A 540 12.37 8.34 -12.74
CA ASP A 540 12.88 8.49 -11.38
C ASP A 540 13.94 7.41 -11.05
N GLU A 541 14.50 7.49 -9.86
CA GLU A 541 15.50 6.52 -9.36
C GLU A 541 14.98 5.08 -9.47
N VAL A 542 13.68 4.86 -9.16
CA VAL A 542 13.05 3.53 -9.23
C VAL A 542 13.02 2.99 -10.66
N THR A 543 12.78 3.87 -11.65
CA THR A 543 12.76 3.51 -13.07
C THR A 543 14.14 2.99 -13.53
N TYR A 544 15.21 3.77 -13.24
CA TYR A 544 16.58 3.39 -13.58
C TYR A 544 17.01 2.11 -12.87
N ARG A 545 16.72 2.01 -11.58
CA ARG A 545 17.04 0.83 -10.77
C ARG A 545 16.34 -0.43 -11.31
N THR A 546 15.05 -0.33 -11.65
CA THR A 546 14.28 -1.46 -12.17
C THR A 546 14.86 -1.97 -13.49
N LEU A 547 15.27 -1.08 -14.39
CA LEU A 547 15.87 -1.44 -15.66
C LEU A 547 17.27 -2.08 -15.47
N SER A 548 18.11 -1.49 -14.60
CA SER A 548 19.42 -2.02 -14.26
C SER A 548 19.34 -3.40 -13.59
N ASP A 549 18.39 -3.60 -12.66
CA ASP A 549 18.12 -4.91 -12.05
C ASP A 549 17.68 -5.96 -13.08
N GLY A 550 16.87 -5.55 -14.07
CA GLY A 550 16.50 -6.39 -15.21
C GLY A 550 17.71 -6.87 -16.00
N TYR A 551 18.61 -5.95 -16.38
CA TYR A 551 19.86 -6.29 -17.06
C TYR A 551 20.78 -7.20 -16.22
N CYS A 552 20.88 -6.97 -14.92
CA CYS A 552 21.60 -7.85 -14.00
C CYS A 552 21.01 -9.26 -13.94
N LYS A 553 19.69 -9.39 -13.99
CA LYS A 553 19.00 -10.70 -13.99
C LYS A 553 19.22 -11.48 -15.28
N VAL A 554 19.28 -10.81 -16.41
CA VAL A 554 19.59 -11.43 -17.72
C VAL A 554 21.09 -11.68 -17.90
N GLY A 555 21.95 -11.07 -17.06
CA GLY A 555 23.40 -11.24 -17.10
C GLY A 555 24.13 -10.23 -18.00
N ASN A 556 23.43 -9.22 -18.50
CA ASN A 556 24.05 -8.15 -19.30
C ASN A 556 24.54 -6.99 -18.41
N LEU A 557 25.68 -7.20 -17.76
CA LEU A 557 26.25 -6.20 -16.86
C LEU A 557 26.69 -4.90 -17.56
N ALA A 558 27.09 -4.98 -18.83
CA ALA A 558 27.53 -3.79 -19.55
C ALA A 558 26.42 -2.76 -19.66
N GLU A 559 25.22 -3.21 -20.04
CA GLU A 559 24.04 -2.32 -20.11
C GLU A 559 23.57 -1.89 -18.70
N ALA A 560 23.65 -2.76 -17.69
CA ALA A 560 23.31 -2.39 -16.32
C ALA A 560 24.17 -1.21 -15.81
N PHE A 561 25.48 -1.20 -16.09
CA PHE A 561 26.38 -0.09 -15.74
C PHE A 561 26.12 1.15 -16.59
N LYS A 562 25.82 1.01 -17.89
CA LYS A 562 25.43 2.15 -18.74
C LYS A 562 24.16 2.84 -18.19
N VAL A 563 23.18 2.08 -17.71
CA VAL A 563 21.96 2.64 -17.10
C VAL A 563 22.31 3.44 -15.84
N LYS A 564 23.27 2.96 -15.02
CA LYS A 564 23.79 3.72 -13.86
C LYS A 564 24.46 5.03 -14.30
N GLU A 565 25.35 4.98 -15.31
CA GLU A 565 26.02 6.19 -15.83
C GLU A 565 25.01 7.19 -16.42
N LEU A 566 23.96 6.70 -17.13
CA LEU A 566 22.92 7.55 -17.67
C LEU A 566 22.14 8.27 -16.56
N MET A 567 21.83 7.56 -15.48
CA MET A 567 21.19 8.12 -14.29
C MET A 567 22.04 9.25 -13.65
N GLU A 568 23.35 9.03 -13.51
CA GLU A 568 24.29 10.01 -12.97
C GLU A 568 24.41 11.25 -13.88
N ARG A 569 24.41 11.08 -15.22
CA ARG A 569 24.41 12.20 -16.19
C ARG A 569 23.17 13.07 -16.08
N GLU A 570 22.02 12.49 -15.71
CA GLU A 570 20.79 13.22 -15.47
C GLU A 570 20.66 13.79 -14.03
N THR A 571 21.79 13.83 -13.29
CA THR A 571 21.87 14.37 -11.92
C THR A 571 21.01 13.64 -10.90
N ILE A 572 20.62 12.39 -11.18
CA ILE A 572 19.91 11.52 -10.23
C ILE A 572 20.96 10.63 -9.56
N PHE A 573 21.10 10.73 -8.24
CA PHE A 573 22.09 9.95 -7.49
C PHE A 573 21.61 8.50 -7.31
N PRO A 574 22.49 7.50 -7.61
CA PRO A 574 22.20 6.09 -7.36
C PRO A 574 21.96 5.81 -5.88
N SER A 575 20.89 5.07 -5.56
CA SER A 575 20.59 4.62 -4.20
C SER A 575 21.39 3.39 -3.78
N ILE A 576 21.33 3.04 -2.49
CA ILE A 576 21.92 1.81 -1.94
C ILE A 576 21.33 0.58 -2.64
N GLU A 577 20.05 0.61 -2.97
CA GLU A 577 19.35 -0.48 -3.66
C GLU A 577 19.90 -0.72 -5.06
N MET A 578 20.26 0.35 -5.78
CA MET A 578 20.92 0.26 -7.09
C MET A 578 22.26 -0.48 -6.99
N TYR A 579 23.11 -0.09 -6.02
CA TYR A 579 24.38 -0.78 -5.76
C TYR A 579 24.17 -2.24 -5.36
N ASN A 580 23.17 -2.55 -4.54
CA ASN A 580 22.85 -3.93 -4.15
C ASN A 580 22.45 -4.79 -5.35
N SER A 581 21.66 -4.24 -6.29
CA SER A 581 21.30 -4.93 -7.53
C SER A 581 22.51 -5.21 -8.41
N LEU A 582 23.41 -4.24 -8.58
CA LEU A 582 24.66 -4.39 -9.35
C LEU A 582 25.62 -5.39 -8.68
N ILE A 583 25.79 -5.36 -7.34
CA ILE A 583 26.59 -6.33 -6.59
C ILE A 583 26.05 -7.75 -6.83
N THR A 584 24.74 -7.93 -6.72
CA THR A 584 24.09 -9.23 -6.97
C THR A 584 24.31 -9.69 -8.41
N GLY A 585 24.21 -8.78 -9.38
CA GLY A 585 24.51 -9.02 -10.80
C GLY A 585 25.96 -9.44 -11.05
N LEU A 586 26.93 -8.78 -10.41
CA LEU A 586 28.34 -9.12 -10.48
C LEU A 586 28.64 -10.56 -10.00
N PHE A 587 28.02 -10.96 -8.88
CA PHE A 587 28.12 -12.34 -8.39
C PHE A 587 27.51 -13.32 -9.38
N LYS A 588 26.33 -13.03 -9.93
CA LYS A 588 25.67 -13.90 -10.92
C LYS A 588 26.52 -14.14 -12.16
N CYS A 589 27.22 -13.11 -12.60
CA CYS A 589 28.11 -13.18 -13.76
C CYS A 589 29.57 -13.56 -13.41
N ARG A 590 29.85 -13.96 -12.16
CA ARG A 590 31.19 -14.36 -11.66
C ARG A 590 32.30 -13.32 -11.85
N LYS A 591 31.94 -12.03 -11.90
CA LYS A 591 32.94 -10.93 -12.01
C LYS A 591 33.39 -10.48 -10.61
N LEU A 592 34.01 -11.40 -9.87
CA LEU A 592 34.30 -11.25 -8.43
C LEU A 592 35.30 -10.13 -8.10
N SER A 593 36.22 -9.78 -9.00
CA SER A 593 37.18 -8.70 -8.81
C SER A 593 36.51 -7.33 -8.68
N LYS A 594 35.45 -7.08 -9.43
CA LYS A 594 34.73 -5.80 -9.44
C LYS A 594 33.75 -5.60 -8.28
N VAL A 595 33.48 -6.63 -7.47
CA VAL A 595 32.52 -6.53 -6.37
C VAL A 595 33.00 -5.58 -5.30
N MET A 596 34.27 -5.71 -4.89
CA MET A 596 34.85 -4.84 -3.83
C MET A 596 35.11 -3.43 -4.34
N ASP A 597 35.45 -3.27 -5.64
CA ASP A 597 35.60 -1.95 -6.25
C ASP A 597 34.26 -1.17 -6.21
N LEU A 598 33.15 -1.86 -6.56
CA LEU A 598 31.81 -1.26 -6.54
C LEU A 598 31.35 -0.95 -5.09
N PHE A 599 31.69 -1.82 -4.14
CA PHE A 599 31.40 -1.61 -2.73
C PHE A 599 32.16 -0.39 -2.18
N ALA A 600 33.44 -0.25 -2.51
CA ALA A 600 34.28 0.92 -2.17
C ALA A 600 33.72 2.21 -2.84
N GLU A 601 33.32 2.15 -4.11
CA GLU A 601 32.69 3.29 -4.81
C GLU A 601 31.44 3.79 -4.06
N MET A 602 30.58 2.85 -3.60
CA MET A 602 29.38 3.18 -2.83
C MET A 602 29.74 3.97 -1.55
N GLN A 603 30.77 3.52 -0.82
CA GLN A 603 31.25 4.20 0.40
C GLN A 603 31.87 5.57 0.11
N THR A 604 32.66 5.72 -0.95
CA THR A 604 33.29 7.02 -1.33
C THR A 604 32.22 8.05 -1.73
N LYS A 605 31.06 7.62 -2.24
CA LYS A 605 29.90 8.49 -2.52
C LYS A 605 29.08 8.83 -1.26
N GLY A 606 29.54 8.44 -0.07
CA GLY A 606 28.86 8.74 1.20
C GLY A 606 27.66 7.86 1.50
N LEU A 607 27.46 6.76 0.77
CA LEU A 607 26.38 5.81 1.01
C LEU A 607 26.83 4.75 2.02
N SER A 608 26.22 4.72 3.22
CA SER A 608 26.51 3.72 4.24
C SER A 608 25.91 2.35 3.83
N PRO A 609 26.69 1.25 3.88
CA PRO A 609 26.16 -0.09 3.64
C PRO A 609 24.99 -0.39 4.58
N SER A 610 24.02 -1.17 4.10
CA SER A 610 22.86 -1.62 4.88
C SER A 610 22.97 -3.12 5.19
N THR A 611 22.10 -3.63 6.07
CA THR A 611 21.94 -5.08 6.31
C THR A 611 21.70 -5.85 5.01
N VAL A 612 21.00 -5.26 4.03
CA VAL A 612 20.74 -5.88 2.72
C VAL A 612 22.03 -5.92 1.88
N THR A 613 22.87 -4.88 1.94
CA THR A 613 24.16 -4.83 1.25
C THR A 613 25.10 -5.95 1.74
N TYR A 614 25.28 -6.05 3.06
CA TYR A 614 26.06 -7.14 3.64
C TYR A 614 25.45 -8.51 3.36
N GLY A 615 24.11 -8.63 3.38
CA GLY A 615 23.41 -9.84 3.00
C GLY A 615 23.71 -10.29 1.56
N ALA A 616 23.74 -9.36 0.61
CA ALA A 616 24.10 -9.63 -0.78
C ALA A 616 25.57 -10.07 -0.93
N LEU A 617 26.51 -9.42 -0.24
CA LEU A 617 27.91 -9.79 -0.23
C LEU A 617 28.12 -11.19 0.37
N ILE A 618 27.59 -11.46 1.57
CA ILE A 618 27.71 -12.73 2.27
C ILE A 618 27.09 -13.85 1.43
N ALA A 619 25.87 -13.66 0.91
CA ALA A 619 25.21 -14.65 0.07
C ALA A 619 25.99 -14.93 -1.22
N GLY A 620 26.55 -13.89 -1.83
CA GLY A 620 27.37 -13.99 -3.04
C GLY A 620 28.65 -14.78 -2.78
N TRP A 621 29.43 -14.43 -1.76
CA TRP A 621 30.66 -15.14 -1.37
C TRP A 621 30.37 -16.59 -0.95
N CYS A 622 29.27 -16.85 -0.23
CA CYS A 622 28.83 -18.19 0.12
C CYS A 622 28.51 -19.05 -1.11
N ASN A 623 27.87 -18.48 -2.13
CA ASN A 623 27.54 -19.20 -3.36
C ASN A 623 28.81 -19.58 -4.17
N GLU A 624 29.80 -18.69 -4.19
CA GLU A 624 31.08 -18.92 -4.88
C GLU A 624 32.08 -19.73 -4.04
N GLY A 625 31.73 -20.12 -2.82
CA GLY A 625 32.59 -20.93 -1.93
C GLY A 625 33.73 -20.14 -1.28
N MET A 626 33.77 -18.83 -1.40
CA MET A 626 34.79 -17.97 -0.79
C MET A 626 34.43 -17.66 0.67
N LEU A 627 34.55 -18.68 1.53
CA LEU A 627 34.07 -18.63 2.91
C LEU A 627 34.76 -17.56 3.76
N ASP A 628 36.08 -17.37 3.59
CA ASP A 628 36.83 -16.39 4.39
C ASP A 628 36.36 -14.96 4.12
N LYS A 629 36.03 -14.62 2.84
CA LYS A 629 35.45 -13.33 2.50
C LYS A 629 34.02 -13.17 3.06
N ALA A 630 33.23 -14.26 3.05
CA ALA A 630 31.88 -14.24 3.64
C ALA A 630 31.93 -14.00 5.16
N ILE A 631 32.87 -14.65 5.85
CA ILE A 631 33.09 -14.49 7.30
C ILE A 631 33.57 -13.07 7.61
N ASN A 632 34.52 -12.53 6.84
CA ASN A 632 35.02 -11.18 7.04
C ASN A 632 33.89 -10.15 6.85
N ALA A 633 33.07 -10.26 5.80
CA ALA A 633 31.92 -9.39 5.59
C ALA A 633 30.87 -9.48 6.72
N TYR A 634 30.68 -10.70 7.29
CA TYR A 634 29.80 -10.92 8.42
C TYR A 634 30.32 -10.21 9.70
N PHE A 635 31.62 -10.29 10.00
CA PHE A 635 32.21 -9.61 11.14
C PHE A 635 32.27 -8.10 10.96
N GLU A 636 32.53 -7.62 9.73
CA GLU A 636 32.49 -6.20 9.41
C GLU A 636 31.09 -5.62 9.64
N MET A 637 30.04 -6.36 9.20
CA MET A 637 28.64 -6.00 9.44
C MET A 637 28.35 -5.80 10.93
N ILE A 638 28.79 -6.75 11.78
CA ILE A 638 28.61 -6.66 13.25
C ILE A 638 29.43 -5.50 13.83
N GLY A 639 30.69 -5.32 13.37
CA GLY A 639 31.58 -4.23 13.81
C GLY A 639 31.02 -2.83 13.52
N GLN A 640 30.20 -2.69 12.50
CA GLN A 640 29.47 -1.47 12.17
C GLN A 640 28.12 -1.32 12.90
N GLY A 641 27.77 -2.25 13.80
CA GLY A 641 26.55 -2.19 14.62
C GLY A 641 25.30 -2.74 13.93
N PHE A 642 25.42 -3.42 12.78
CA PHE A 642 24.29 -4.05 12.13
C PHE A 642 24.05 -5.47 12.66
N ALA A 643 22.84 -5.74 13.17
CA ALA A 643 22.43 -7.09 13.58
C ALA A 643 22.19 -7.98 12.36
N PRO A 644 22.82 -9.17 12.25
CA PRO A 644 22.52 -10.13 11.20
C PRO A 644 21.09 -10.64 11.31
N ASN A 645 20.35 -10.63 10.21
CA ASN A 645 19.05 -11.25 10.19
C ASN A 645 19.15 -12.79 10.03
N VAL A 646 18.05 -13.49 10.33
CA VAL A 646 17.98 -14.95 10.27
C VAL A 646 18.41 -15.52 8.92
N ILE A 647 18.11 -14.82 7.82
CA ILE A 647 18.44 -15.25 6.44
C ILE A 647 19.95 -15.25 6.22
N ILE A 648 20.65 -14.17 6.61
CA ILE A 648 22.10 -14.03 6.50
C ILE A 648 22.79 -15.10 7.34
N HIS A 649 22.33 -15.26 8.57
CA HIS A 649 22.88 -16.21 9.52
C HIS A 649 22.71 -17.66 9.03
N SER A 650 21.48 -18.02 8.61
CA SER A 650 21.19 -19.33 8.02
C SER A 650 22.03 -19.62 6.77
N LYS A 651 22.22 -18.62 5.92
CA LYS A 651 23.00 -18.78 4.68
C LYS A 651 24.47 -19.08 4.95
N ILE A 652 25.13 -18.27 5.78
CA ILE A 652 26.56 -18.46 6.10
C ILE A 652 26.77 -19.76 6.87
N THR A 653 25.95 -20.03 7.91
CA THR A 653 26.07 -21.24 8.75
C THR A 653 25.86 -22.51 7.93
N SER A 654 24.78 -22.57 7.12
CA SER A 654 24.51 -23.74 6.26
C SER A 654 25.62 -23.97 5.22
N THR A 655 26.28 -22.91 4.77
CA THR A 655 27.39 -23.02 3.81
C THR A 655 28.66 -23.52 4.51
N LEU A 656 28.99 -23.03 5.70
CA LEU A 656 30.10 -23.52 6.53
C LEU A 656 29.95 -25.00 6.81
N TYR A 657 28.77 -25.48 7.24
CA TYR A 657 28.51 -26.89 7.44
C TYR A 657 28.67 -27.72 6.16
N ARG A 658 28.21 -27.17 5.01
CA ARG A 658 28.35 -27.88 3.71
C ARG A 658 29.81 -28.07 3.29
N PHE A 659 30.71 -27.14 3.64
CA PHE A 659 32.13 -27.18 3.34
C PHE A 659 32.97 -27.82 4.47
N GLY A 660 32.35 -28.42 5.50
CA GLY A 660 33.03 -29.13 6.58
C GLY A 660 33.67 -28.23 7.66
N ARG A 661 33.44 -26.91 7.62
CA ARG A 661 33.95 -25.95 8.65
C ARG A 661 32.95 -25.88 9.82
N THR A 662 32.78 -27.04 10.51
CA THR A 662 31.76 -27.24 11.54
C THR A 662 31.98 -26.35 12.77
N ASP A 663 33.25 -26.14 13.16
CA ASP A 663 33.59 -25.39 14.37
C ASP A 663 33.26 -23.91 14.22
N GLU A 664 33.52 -23.33 13.06
CA GLU A 664 33.18 -21.97 12.76
C GLU A 664 31.65 -21.76 12.62
N GLY A 665 30.97 -22.72 12.00
CA GLY A 665 29.50 -22.75 11.95
C GLY A 665 28.88 -22.75 13.34
N SER A 666 29.44 -23.52 14.25
CA SER A 666 29.01 -23.64 15.65
C SER A 666 29.29 -22.35 16.42
N LEU A 667 30.47 -21.71 16.21
CA LEU A 667 30.83 -20.43 16.82
C LEU A 667 29.89 -19.31 16.37
N LEU A 668 29.52 -19.27 15.08
CA LEU A 668 28.59 -18.27 14.57
C LEU A 668 27.17 -18.47 15.12
N LEU A 669 26.73 -19.73 15.29
CA LEU A 669 25.44 -20.03 15.95
C LEU A 669 25.43 -19.53 17.40
N GLN A 670 26.54 -19.72 18.14
CA GLN A 670 26.67 -19.24 19.52
C GLN A 670 26.54 -17.70 19.60
N LYS A 671 27.27 -17.00 18.74
CA LYS A 671 27.19 -15.53 18.67
C LYS A 671 25.81 -15.01 18.30
N PHE A 672 25.04 -15.71 17.47
CA PHE A 672 23.69 -15.30 17.14
C PHE A 672 22.73 -15.45 18.33
N VAL A 673 22.87 -16.52 19.11
CA VAL A 673 22.11 -16.70 20.35
C VAL A 673 22.44 -15.61 21.39
N ASP A 674 23.72 -15.22 21.49
CA ASP A 674 24.17 -14.16 22.38
C ASP A 674 23.61 -12.77 21.95
N PHE A 675 23.47 -12.53 20.63
CA PHE A 675 22.97 -11.26 20.09
C PHE A 675 21.46 -11.05 20.30
N ASP A 676 20.66 -12.11 20.24
CA ASP A 676 19.22 -12.02 20.53
C ASP A 676 18.92 -11.76 22.03
N ASN A 677 19.89 -12.03 22.92
CA ASN A 677 19.74 -11.85 24.36
C ASN A 677 20.27 -10.50 24.92
N PHE A 678 21.03 -9.68 24.12
CA PHE A 678 21.59 -8.41 24.56
C PHE A 678 21.57 -7.34 23.46
N PRO A 679 20.59 -6.39 23.49
CA PRO A 679 20.54 -5.28 22.54
C PRO A 679 21.56 -4.16 22.80
N GLU A 680 22.33 -4.20 23.88
CA GLU A 680 23.25 -3.12 24.27
C GLU A 680 24.65 -3.65 24.67
N CYS A 681 25.53 -3.91 23.71
CA CYS A 681 26.98 -3.87 23.96
C CYS A 681 27.78 -3.63 22.68
N GLY A 682 27.93 -2.34 22.32
CA GLY A 682 29.00 -1.90 21.44
C GLY A 682 30.30 -1.79 22.25
N SER A 683 31.17 -2.79 22.24
CA SER A 683 32.58 -2.59 22.47
C SER A 683 33.40 -3.84 22.12
N SER A 684 34.34 -3.63 21.18
CA SER A 684 35.62 -4.34 20.99
C SER A 684 35.62 -5.86 21.06
N LEU A 685 35.46 -6.51 19.90
CA LEU A 685 35.87 -7.91 19.71
C LEU A 685 37.12 -7.96 18.82
N GLN A 686 38.28 -8.28 19.45
CA GLN A 686 39.52 -8.66 18.74
C GLN A 686 39.35 -10.07 18.13
N PRO A 687 39.95 -10.36 16.98
CA PRO A 687 39.92 -11.70 16.39
C PRO A 687 40.74 -12.69 17.22
N CYS A 688 40.09 -13.73 17.74
CA CYS A 688 40.77 -14.84 18.36
C CYS A 688 41.24 -15.84 17.29
N GLN A 689 42.57 -16.01 17.20
CA GLN A 689 43.22 -17.11 16.51
C GLN A 689 43.14 -18.40 17.31
N ALA A 690 43.05 -19.54 16.59
CA ALA A 690 43.39 -20.92 16.91
C ALA A 690 42.32 -21.86 17.47
N GLY A 691 42.12 -22.85 16.70
CA GLY A 691 42.00 -24.28 16.94
C GLY A 691 41.22 -24.81 18.19
N ILE A 692 39.98 -25.29 17.94
CA ILE A 692 39.19 -25.90 19.01
C ILE A 692 38.62 -27.27 18.54
N ARG A 693 38.83 -28.28 19.38
CA ARG A 693 38.52 -29.69 19.15
C ARG A 693 37.12 -30.08 19.54
N ASN A 694 36.65 -31.23 18.96
CA ASN A 694 35.35 -31.93 19.03
C ASN A 694 34.50 -31.98 20.34
N LYS A 695 34.83 -31.25 21.41
CA LYS A 695 34.02 -31.17 22.65
C LYS A 695 32.93 -30.09 22.63
N GLU A 696 32.73 -29.42 21.54
CA GLU A 696 31.95 -28.14 21.54
C GLU A 696 30.49 -28.28 21.12
N ILE A 697 30.10 -29.40 20.50
CA ILE A 697 28.68 -29.65 20.22
C ILE A 697 27.92 -29.95 21.53
N GLU A 698 28.58 -30.65 22.45
CA GLU A 698 28.08 -30.86 23.83
C GLU A 698 28.01 -29.54 24.58
N LYS A 699 29.00 -28.64 24.40
CA LYS A 699 28.98 -27.29 24.99
C LYS A 699 27.89 -26.40 24.42
N ILE A 700 27.52 -26.51 23.14
CA ILE A 700 26.38 -25.77 22.56
C ILE A 700 25.08 -26.32 23.13
N ALA A 701 24.92 -27.61 23.24
CA ALA A 701 23.76 -28.21 23.90
C ALA A 701 23.71 -27.86 25.40
N ASP A 702 24.86 -27.82 26.07
CA ASP A 702 25.00 -27.39 27.48
C ASP A 702 24.84 -25.88 27.65
N PHE A 703 25.31 -25.03 26.70
CA PHE A 703 25.15 -23.58 26.72
C PHE A 703 23.69 -23.18 26.45
N LEU A 704 23.05 -23.76 25.41
CA LEU A 704 21.61 -23.64 25.21
C LEU A 704 20.84 -24.17 26.41
N SER A 705 21.47 -25.11 27.21
CA SER A 705 20.93 -25.66 28.44
C SER A 705 21.09 -24.73 29.63
N GLN A 706 22.13 -23.92 29.70
CA GLN A 706 22.38 -22.94 30.74
C GLN A 706 21.69 -21.62 30.52
N SER A 707 21.56 -21.14 29.29
CA SER A 707 20.80 -19.91 28.92
C SER A 707 19.29 -20.09 29.08
N ALA A 708 18.76 -21.32 29.06
CA ALA A 708 17.37 -21.62 29.40
C ALA A 708 17.05 -21.52 30.90
N LYS A 709 18.03 -21.31 31.78
CA LYS A 709 17.78 -20.97 33.18
C LYS A 709 17.42 -19.52 33.42
N SER A 710 17.63 -18.63 32.43
CA SER A 710 17.13 -17.26 32.40
C SER A 710 16.03 -17.14 31.32
N ALA A 711 14.83 -17.43 31.69
CA ALA A 711 13.49 -17.00 31.23
C ALA A 711 13.15 -16.73 29.74
N SER A 712 13.96 -17.07 28.72
CA SER A 712 13.51 -17.02 27.33
C SER A 712 14.10 -18.20 26.50
N LEU A 713 13.19 -19.03 25.95
CA LEU A 713 13.55 -20.06 24.97
C LEU A 713 14.13 -19.41 23.71
N PRO A 714 15.23 -19.95 23.12
CA PRO A 714 15.72 -19.49 21.84
C PRO A 714 14.58 -19.56 20.79
N ASN A 715 14.51 -18.57 19.92
CA ASN A 715 13.53 -18.50 18.85
C ASN A 715 13.50 -19.82 18.05
N ASN A 716 12.30 -20.34 17.74
CA ASN A 716 12.10 -21.58 16.95
C ASN A 716 12.98 -21.65 15.68
N ILE A 717 13.24 -20.50 15.07
CA ILE A 717 14.06 -20.39 13.88
C ILE A 717 15.53 -20.77 14.14
N VAL A 718 16.10 -20.35 15.28
CA VAL A 718 17.49 -20.66 15.66
C VAL A 718 17.64 -22.17 15.93
N CYS A 719 16.67 -22.76 16.63
CA CYS A 719 16.63 -24.21 16.88
C CYS A 719 16.54 -25.00 15.58
N ASN A 720 15.72 -24.55 14.64
CA ASN A 720 15.60 -25.16 13.32
C ASN A 720 16.87 -25.05 12.48
N ILE A 721 17.60 -23.93 12.57
CA ILE A 721 18.89 -23.74 11.89
C ILE A 721 19.95 -24.68 12.45
N ALA A 722 20.01 -24.85 13.78
CA ALA A 722 20.93 -25.77 14.43
C ALA A 722 20.66 -27.22 14.01
N ILE A 723 19.39 -27.63 14.01
CA ILE A 723 18.99 -28.96 13.55
C ILE A 723 19.35 -29.15 12.06
N LEU A 724 19.07 -28.16 11.21
CA LEU A 724 19.44 -28.19 9.80
C LEU A 724 20.96 -28.31 9.60
N GLY A 725 21.76 -27.57 10.39
CA GLY A 725 23.21 -27.60 10.35
C GLY A 725 23.75 -29.01 10.69
N LEU A 726 23.29 -29.58 11.79
CA LEU A 726 23.67 -30.95 12.20
C LEU A 726 23.26 -31.98 11.16
N CYS A 727 22.05 -31.88 10.59
CA CYS A 727 21.59 -32.76 9.54
C CYS A 727 22.43 -32.66 8.26
N LYS A 728 22.81 -31.45 7.83
CA LYS A 728 23.65 -31.24 6.63
C LYS A 728 25.09 -31.70 6.82
N SER A 729 25.63 -31.68 8.03
CA SER A 729 26.96 -32.21 8.38
C SER A 729 26.98 -33.75 8.54
N GLY A 730 25.87 -34.43 8.29
CA GLY A 730 25.76 -35.87 8.43
C GLY A 730 25.59 -36.38 9.88
N LYS A 731 25.54 -35.49 10.87
CA LYS A 731 25.38 -35.81 12.30
C LYS A 731 23.90 -35.91 12.70
N VAL A 732 23.20 -36.87 12.05
CA VAL A 732 21.73 -36.97 12.22
C VAL A 732 21.34 -37.44 13.61
N ALA A 733 22.13 -38.34 14.21
CA ALA A 733 21.93 -38.85 15.58
C ALA A 733 22.06 -37.70 16.63
N ASP A 734 23.01 -36.79 16.42
CA ASP A 734 23.18 -35.61 17.31
C ASP A 734 22.04 -34.60 17.13
N ALA A 735 21.54 -34.41 15.90
CA ALA A 735 20.35 -33.59 15.65
C ALA A 735 19.11 -34.12 16.39
N ARG A 736 18.94 -35.45 16.46
CA ARG A 736 17.86 -36.11 17.19
C ARG A 736 17.98 -35.90 18.70
N LYS A 737 19.17 -36.10 19.27
CA LYS A 737 19.47 -35.83 20.70
C LYS A 737 19.21 -34.37 21.03
N PHE A 738 19.62 -33.45 20.16
CA PHE A 738 19.39 -32.03 20.33
C PHE A 738 17.89 -31.69 20.34
N LEU A 739 17.09 -32.25 19.39
CA LEU A 739 15.63 -32.09 19.43
C LEU A 739 15.02 -32.59 20.74
N SER A 740 15.45 -33.79 21.21
CA SER A 740 14.95 -34.36 22.46
C SER A 740 15.26 -33.47 23.67
N ALA A 741 16.45 -32.86 23.72
CA ALA A 741 16.83 -31.90 24.75
C ALA A 741 16.01 -30.61 24.71
N LEU A 742 15.68 -30.13 23.52
CA LEU A 742 14.82 -28.97 23.31
C LEU A 742 13.36 -29.22 23.74
N LEU A 743 12.82 -30.41 23.43
CA LEU A 743 11.47 -30.82 23.83
C LEU A 743 11.29 -30.85 25.36
N LEU A 744 12.30 -31.34 26.11
CA LEU A 744 12.31 -31.36 27.58
C LEU A 744 12.26 -29.94 28.18
N ARG A 745 12.57 -28.91 27.39
CA ARG A 745 12.57 -27.48 27.78
C ARG A 745 11.37 -26.70 27.28
N GLY A 746 10.37 -27.36 26.67
CA GLY A 746 9.17 -26.73 26.20
C GLY A 746 9.23 -26.21 24.77
N PHE A 747 10.27 -26.56 23.97
CA PHE A 747 10.28 -26.26 22.54
C PHE A 747 9.13 -26.96 21.82
N THR A 748 8.38 -26.24 21.02
CA THR A 748 7.33 -26.79 20.17
C THR A 748 7.84 -26.92 18.75
N PRO A 749 8.22 -28.14 18.27
CA PRO A 749 8.66 -28.34 16.89
C PRO A 749 7.55 -27.98 15.90
N ASP A 750 7.93 -27.39 14.81
CA ASP A 750 7.05 -27.09 13.69
C ASP A 750 7.20 -28.08 12.52
N ASN A 751 6.43 -27.87 11.47
CA ASN A 751 6.51 -28.66 10.24
C ASN A 751 7.92 -28.66 9.64
N TYR A 752 8.68 -27.55 9.75
CA TYR A 752 10.03 -27.44 9.22
C TYR A 752 11.04 -28.31 9.99
N THR A 753 10.93 -28.33 11.32
CA THR A 753 11.75 -29.17 12.19
C THR A 753 11.68 -30.66 11.78
N TYR A 754 10.45 -31.18 11.69
CA TYR A 754 10.22 -32.56 11.31
C TYR A 754 10.60 -32.87 9.86
N CYS A 755 10.24 -31.98 8.90
CA CYS A 755 10.65 -32.14 7.51
C CYS A 755 12.19 -32.27 7.36
N THR A 756 12.94 -31.43 8.07
CA THR A 756 14.41 -31.42 8.03
C THR A 756 15.00 -32.73 8.56
N LEU A 757 14.51 -33.20 9.71
CA LEU A 757 14.96 -34.47 10.31
C LEU A 757 14.57 -35.67 9.47
N ILE A 758 13.31 -35.75 9.01
CA ILE A 758 12.83 -36.85 8.16
C ILE A 758 13.62 -36.90 6.84
N HIS A 759 13.92 -35.79 6.26
CA HIS A 759 14.74 -35.74 5.04
C HIS A 759 16.16 -36.24 5.30
N ALA A 760 16.78 -35.81 6.40
CA ALA A 760 18.15 -36.21 6.74
C ALA A 760 18.25 -37.70 7.12
N THR A 761 17.31 -38.22 7.92
CA THR A 761 17.25 -39.64 8.31
C THR A 761 16.96 -40.54 7.11
N ALA A 762 16.01 -40.14 6.25
CA ALA A 762 15.73 -40.87 5.01
C ALA A 762 16.92 -40.86 4.01
N ALA A 763 17.66 -39.74 3.94
CA ALA A 763 18.87 -39.64 3.12
C ALA A 763 20.03 -40.45 3.66
N ALA A 764 20.15 -40.61 4.99
CA ALA A 764 21.14 -41.45 5.66
C ALA A 764 20.80 -42.96 5.57
N GLY A 765 19.63 -43.33 5.08
CA GLY A 765 19.18 -44.73 4.89
C GLY A 765 18.40 -45.30 6.08
N ASP A 766 18.26 -44.59 7.19
CA ASP A 766 17.47 -45.04 8.33
C ASP A 766 15.98 -44.72 8.15
N LEU A 767 15.34 -45.60 7.37
CA LEU A 767 13.91 -45.47 7.05
C LEU A 767 13.00 -45.71 8.26
N ASN A 768 13.40 -46.58 9.20
CA ASN A 768 12.59 -46.87 10.37
C ASN A 768 12.45 -45.62 11.25
N GLU A 769 13.56 -44.94 11.50
CA GLU A 769 13.56 -43.68 12.24
C GLU A 769 12.82 -42.58 11.48
N ALA A 770 12.96 -42.51 10.14
CA ALA A 770 12.23 -41.48 9.34
C ALA A 770 10.70 -41.66 9.42
N PHE A 771 10.21 -42.91 9.41
CA PHE A 771 8.78 -43.20 9.61
C PHE A 771 8.34 -42.95 11.06
N SER A 772 9.17 -43.26 12.07
CA SER A 772 8.92 -42.94 13.48
C SER A 772 8.77 -41.42 13.70
N LEU A 773 9.64 -40.60 13.09
CA LEU A 773 9.57 -39.14 13.15
C LEU A 773 8.28 -38.58 12.52
N ARG A 774 7.82 -39.18 11.40
CA ARG A 774 6.53 -38.82 10.80
C ARG A 774 5.36 -39.14 11.74
N ASP A 775 5.40 -40.29 12.43
CA ASP A 775 4.33 -40.70 13.35
C ASP A 775 4.35 -39.84 14.61
N GLU A 776 5.54 -39.44 15.09
CA GLU A 776 5.69 -38.44 16.17
C GLU A 776 5.10 -37.08 15.78
N MET A 777 5.36 -36.62 14.55
CA MET A 777 4.80 -35.41 13.98
C MET A 777 3.25 -35.43 14.03
N VAL A 778 2.64 -36.53 13.58
CA VAL A 778 1.18 -36.72 13.59
C VAL A 778 0.63 -36.78 15.03
N ASN A 779 1.30 -37.45 15.95
CA ASN A 779 0.90 -37.53 17.35
C ASN A 779 0.92 -36.16 18.07
N LYS A 780 1.74 -35.22 17.57
CA LYS A 780 1.77 -33.82 18.04
C LYS A 780 0.76 -32.89 17.35
N GLY A 781 -0.14 -33.46 16.55
CA GLY A 781 -1.19 -32.70 15.85
C GLY A 781 -0.71 -31.98 14.58
N LEU A 782 0.53 -32.20 14.13
CA LEU A 782 1.05 -31.61 12.89
C LEU A 782 0.69 -32.49 11.69
N VAL A 783 0.20 -31.86 10.62
CA VAL A 783 -0.17 -32.62 9.40
C VAL A 783 1.03 -32.72 8.45
N PRO A 784 1.51 -33.93 8.13
CA PRO A 784 2.60 -34.13 7.16
C PRO A 784 2.19 -33.64 5.76
N ASN A 785 2.98 -32.76 5.19
CA ASN A 785 2.78 -32.22 3.85
C ASN A 785 3.48 -33.06 2.76
N ILE A 786 3.30 -32.68 1.51
CA ILE A 786 3.91 -33.39 0.36
C ILE A 786 5.45 -33.46 0.43
N VAL A 787 6.11 -32.49 1.09
CA VAL A 787 7.58 -32.46 1.23
C VAL A 787 8.08 -33.63 2.11
N VAL A 788 7.36 -33.93 3.23
CA VAL A 788 7.64 -35.07 4.11
C VAL A 788 7.52 -36.37 3.34
N TYR A 789 6.44 -36.53 2.57
CA TYR A 789 6.23 -37.75 1.79
C TYR A 789 7.25 -37.91 0.66
N ASN A 790 7.65 -36.79 0.00
CA ASN A 790 8.73 -36.83 -1.00
C ASN A 790 10.08 -37.22 -0.40
N ALA A 791 10.38 -36.78 0.83
CA ALA A 791 11.59 -37.24 1.54
C ALA A 791 11.57 -38.75 1.82
N LEU A 792 10.45 -39.29 2.31
CA LEU A 792 10.27 -40.72 2.55
C LEU A 792 10.30 -41.53 1.25
N LEU A 793 9.65 -41.04 0.19
CA LEU A 793 9.71 -41.67 -1.14
C LEU A 793 11.15 -41.74 -1.67
N ASN A 794 11.89 -40.64 -1.59
CA ASN A 794 13.27 -40.56 -2.03
C ASN A 794 14.17 -41.56 -1.23
N GLY A 795 13.95 -41.65 0.08
CA GLY A 795 14.64 -42.63 0.93
C GLY A 795 14.34 -44.09 0.53
N LEU A 796 13.06 -44.40 0.31
CA LEU A 796 12.63 -45.74 -0.15
C LEU A 796 13.21 -46.09 -1.54
N CYS A 797 13.20 -45.13 -2.45
CA CYS A 797 13.79 -45.32 -3.78
C CYS A 797 15.31 -45.55 -3.74
N LYS A 798 16.04 -44.80 -2.90
CA LYS A 798 17.50 -44.99 -2.71
C LYS A 798 17.86 -46.32 -2.06
N SER A 799 17.02 -46.83 -1.17
CA SER A 799 17.22 -48.17 -0.54
C SER A 799 16.73 -49.30 -1.41
N GLY A 800 16.29 -49.07 -2.65
CA GLY A 800 15.83 -50.12 -3.58
C GLY A 800 14.42 -50.68 -3.30
N ASN A 801 13.69 -50.12 -2.32
CA ASN A 801 12.35 -50.60 -1.93
C ASN A 801 11.24 -49.97 -2.78
N LEU A 802 11.25 -50.17 -4.10
CA LEU A 802 10.32 -49.56 -5.05
C LEU A 802 8.85 -49.95 -4.80
N GLU A 803 8.56 -51.19 -4.43
CA GLU A 803 7.18 -51.59 -4.11
C GLU A 803 6.59 -50.81 -2.91
N ARG A 804 7.40 -50.56 -1.87
CA ARG A 804 6.96 -49.73 -0.75
C ARG A 804 6.80 -48.26 -1.17
N ALA A 805 7.64 -47.75 -2.07
CA ALA A 805 7.54 -46.41 -2.62
C ALA A 805 6.24 -46.23 -3.44
N GLU A 806 5.90 -47.21 -4.29
CA GLU A 806 4.61 -47.20 -5.02
C GLU A 806 3.39 -47.21 -4.10
N ARG A 807 3.40 -48.12 -3.10
CA ARG A 807 2.31 -48.14 -2.10
C ARG A 807 2.18 -46.81 -1.38
N LEU A 808 3.28 -46.14 -1.06
CA LEU A 808 3.27 -44.83 -0.42
C LEU A 808 2.76 -43.75 -1.37
N PHE A 809 3.17 -43.76 -2.65
CA PHE A 809 2.67 -42.86 -3.68
C PHE A 809 1.16 -42.99 -3.88
N ASN A 810 0.64 -44.21 -3.98
CA ASN A 810 -0.80 -44.42 -4.12
C ASN A 810 -1.59 -43.96 -2.87
N LYS A 811 -0.99 -44.03 -1.67
CA LYS A 811 -1.59 -43.57 -0.42
C LYS A 811 -1.67 -42.01 -0.35
N LEU A 812 -0.89 -41.25 -1.14
CA LEU A 812 -0.98 -39.79 -1.16
C LEU A 812 -2.38 -39.31 -1.53
N TYR A 813 -2.98 -39.91 -2.56
CA TYR A 813 -4.33 -39.58 -3.00
C TYR A 813 -5.39 -39.84 -1.92
N LEU A 814 -5.25 -40.97 -1.20
CA LEU A 814 -6.17 -41.30 -0.11
C LEU A 814 -6.07 -40.32 1.08
N LYS A 815 -4.95 -39.61 1.18
CA LYS A 815 -4.72 -38.58 2.20
C LYS A 815 -5.05 -37.16 1.72
N GLY A 816 -5.61 -37.01 0.53
CA GLY A 816 -5.93 -35.69 -0.06
C GLY A 816 -4.71 -34.88 -0.52
N LEU A 817 -3.53 -35.52 -0.66
CA LEU A 817 -2.31 -34.88 -1.11
C LEU A 817 -2.09 -35.16 -2.60
N ALA A 818 -2.10 -34.11 -3.42
CA ALA A 818 -1.80 -34.21 -4.83
C ALA A 818 -0.27 -34.35 -5.06
N PRO A 819 0.20 -35.41 -5.77
CA PRO A 819 1.58 -35.50 -6.21
C PRO A 819 1.99 -34.30 -7.04
N ASN A 820 3.22 -33.84 -6.88
CA ASN A 820 3.77 -32.72 -7.66
C ASN A 820 4.91 -33.21 -8.59
N VAL A 821 5.47 -32.30 -9.40
CA VAL A 821 6.58 -32.58 -10.33
C VAL A 821 7.74 -33.33 -9.62
N VAL A 822 8.06 -32.94 -8.38
CA VAL A 822 9.16 -33.59 -7.60
C VAL A 822 8.79 -35.02 -7.24
N THR A 823 7.56 -35.31 -6.86
CA THR A 823 7.06 -36.64 -6.52
C THR A 823 7.22 -37.60 -7.70
N TYR A 824 6.77 -37.16 -8.88
CA TYR A 824 6.91 -37.91 -10.11
C TYR A 824 8.38 -38.13 -10.47
N ASN A 825 9.22 -37.07 -10.35
CA ASN A 825 10.63 -37.15 -10.67
C ASN A 825 11.38 -38.18 -9.81
N ILE A 826 11.11 -38.26 -8.51
CA ILE A 826 11.73 -39.20 -7.58
C ILE A 826 11.47 -40.67 -8.03
N LEU A 827 10.24 -40.98 -8.41
CA LEU A 827 9.88 -42.33 -8.86
C LEU A 827 10.42 -42.62 -10.25
N MET A 828 10.35 -41.68 -11.18
CA MET A 828 10.90 -41.82 -12.55
C MET A 828 12.41 -42.08 -12.51
N ASP A 829 13.16 -41.29 -11.72
CA ASP A 829 14.61 -41.45 -11.56
C ASP A 829 14.95 -42.83 -10.94
N ALA A 830 14.15 -43.27 -9.98
CA ALA A 830 14.34 -44.59 -9.36
C ALA A 830 14.10 -45.74 -10.34
N TYR A 831 13.03 -45.68 -11.16
CA TYR A 831 12.77 -46.67 -12.18
C TYR A 831 13.84 -46.65 -13.29
N CYS A 832 14.31 -45.51 -13.69
CA CYS A 832 15.41 -45.37 -14.63
C CYS A 832 16.74 -45.95 -14.11
N LYS A 833 17.00 -45.79 -12.80
CA LYS A 833 18.19 -46.37 -12.15
C LYS A 833 18.14 -47.90 -12.01
N THR A 834 16.95 -48.48 -11.84
CA THR A 834 16.76 -49.91 -11.76
C THR A 834 16.58 -50.60 -13.12
N GLY A 835 16.64 -49.84 -14.22
CA GLY A 835 16.52 -50.37 -15.58
C GLY A 835 15.07 -50.48 -16.11
N ASN A 836 14.08 -50.15 -15.32
CA ASN A 836 12.66 -50.27 -15.69
C ASN A 836 12.15 -48.97 -16.35
N VAL A 837 12.76 -48.56 -17.43
CA VAL A 837 12.47 -47.26 -18.12
C VAL A 837 11.02 -47.19 -18.65
N GLN A 838 10.40 -48.33 -18.99
CA GLN A 838 9.00 -48.37 -19.43
C GLN A 838 8.02 -47.90 -18.36
N GLU A 839 8.23 -48.29 -17.08
CA GLU A 839 7.40 -47.77 -15.99
C GLU A 839 7.61 -46.28 -15.74
N ALA A 840 8.83 -45.77 -15.96
CA ALA A 840 9.09 -44.35 -15.89
C ALA A 840 8.33 -43.55 -16.99
N PHE A 841 8.19 -44.12 -18.21
CA PHE A 841 7.33 -43.50 -19.25
C PHE A 841 5.86 -43.51 -18.89
N LYS A 842 5.33 -44.60 -18.31
CA LYS A 842 3.94 -44.66 -17.79
C LYS A 842 3.68 -43.56 -16.75
N LEU A 843 4.64 -43.32 -15.86
CA LEU A 843 4.54 -42.24 -14.87
C LEU A 843 4.55 -40.86 -15.50
N LYS A 844 5.35 -40.64 -16.58
CA LYS A 844 5.34 -39.40 -17.33
C LYS A 844 3.97 -39.16 -17.99
N ASP A 845 3.39 -40.21 -18.61
CA ASP A 845 2.08 -40.12 -19.24
C ASP A 845 0.96 -39.87 -18.21
N LYS A 846 1.03 -40.52 -17.04
CA LYS A 846 0.13 -40.28 -15.91
C LYS A 846 0.23 -38.86 -15.40
N MET A 847 1.46 -38.31 -15.24
CA MET A 847 1.73 -36.93 -14.87
C MET A 847 1.08 -35.96 -15.83
N SER A 848 1.20 -36.20 -17.13
CA SER A 848 0.59 -35.38 -18.18
C SER A 848 -0.95 -35.47 -18.19
N ALA A 849 -1.52 -36.66 -17.92
CA ALA A 849 -2.95 -36.88 -17.82
C ALA A 849 -3.58 -36.15 -16.61
N GLU A 850 -2.81 -35.94 -15.54
CA GLU A 850 -3.20 -35.15 -14.36
C GLU A 850 -2.99 -33.64 -14.54
N GLY A 851 -2.65 -33.17 -15.74
CA GLY A 851 -2.44 -31.77 -16.04
C GLY A 851 -1.10 -31.18 -15.54
N ILE A 852 -0.18 -32.01 -15.09
CA ILE A 852 1.13 -31.59 -14.62
C ILE A 852 2.13 -31.69 -15.78
N ALA A 853 2.62 -30.54 -16.28
CA ALA A 853 3.59 -30.51 -17.38
C ALA A 853 4.96 -31.06 -16.94
N PRO A 854 5.56 -32.03 -17.68
CA PRO A 854 6.91 -32.49 -17.40
C PRO A 854 7.94 -31.38 -17.57
N LEU A 855 8.81 -31.21 -16.58
CA LEU A 855 9.92 -30.24 -16.60
C LEU A 855 11.22 -30.91 -17.09
N VAL A 856 12.25 -30.06 -17.35
CA VAL A 856 13.61 -30.49 -17.73
C VAL A 856 14.15 -31.64 -16.87
N ILE A 857 13.86 -31.64 -15.58
CA ILE A 857 14.27 -32.63 -14.60
C ILE A 857 13.70 -34.02 -14.92
N ASN A 858 12.43 -34.11 -15.33
CA ASN A 858 11.75 -35.35 -15.69
C ASN A 858 12.31 -35.94 -17.00
N TYR A 859 12.47 -35.08 -18.00
CA TYR A 859 13.12 -35.50 -19.26
C TYR A 859 14.56 -35.98 -19.04
N SER A 860 15.32 -35.28 -18.16
CA SER A 860 16.70 -35.68 -17.85
C SER A 860 16.80 -37.06 -17.19
N ALA A 861 15.87 -37.42 -16.29
CA ALA A 861 15.80 -38.72 -15.67
C ALA A 861 15.59 -39.85 -16.71
N LEU A 862 14.64 -39.63 -17.64
CA LEU A 862 14.35 -40.55 -18.73
C LEU A 862 15.51 -40.67 -19.73
N ILE A 863 16.11 -39.55 -20.14
CA ILE A 863 17.27 -39.55 -21.05
C ILE A 863 18.44 -40.30 -20.44
N ASN A 864 18.76 -40.08 -19.16
CA ASN A 864 19.82 -40.81 -18.46
C ASN A 864 19.50 -42.31 -18.31
N GLY A 865 18.22 -42.67 -18.12
CA GLY A 865 17.76 -44.06 -18.05
C GLY A 865 17.94 -44.80 -19.38
N LEU A 866 17.50 -44.16 -20.46
CA LEU A 866 17.68 -44.72 -21.84
C LEU A 866 19.16 -44.83 -22.22
N GLY A 867 19.98 -43.82 -21.88
CA GLY A 867 21.43 -43.84 -22.13
C GLY A 867 22.12 -45.03 -21.45
N LYS A 868 21.72 -45.34 -20.18
CA LYS A 868 22.24 -46.53 -19.48
C LYS A 868 21.81 -47.85 -20.09
N GLN A 869 20.67 -47.93 -20.74
CA GLN A 869 20.20 -49.12 -21.49
C GLN A 869 20.80 -49.23 -22.90
N GLY A 870 21.59 -48.22 -23.35
CA GLY A 870 22.16 -48.18 -24.68
C GLY A 870 21.16 -47.80 -25.79
N ASN A 871 19.93 -47.38 -25.42
CA ASN A 871 18.90 -46.96 -26.38
C ASN A 871 19.08 -45.47 -26.74
N MET A 872 20.12 -45.19 -27.51
CA MET A 872 20.51 -43.80 -27.81
C MET A 872 19.55 -43.12 -28.80
N GLU A 873 18.87 -43.83 -29.67
CA GLU A 873 17.93 -43.26 -30.65
C GLU A 873 16.72 -42.68 -29.96
N GLU A 874 16.12 -43.35 -29.02
CA GLU A 874 15.02 -42.84 -28.21
C GLU A 874 15.44 -41.70 -27.26
N SER A 875 16.67 -41.77 -26.73
CA SER A 875 17.24 -40.70 -25.90
C SER A 875 17.35 -39.38 -26.67
N VAL A 876 17.82 -39.45 -27.94
CA VAL A 876 17.88 -38.25 -28.79
C VAL A 876 16.52 -37.74 -29.20
N LYS A 877 15.55 -38.62 -29.55
CA LYS A 877 14.16 -38.24 -29.84
C LYS A 877 13.52 -37.49 -28.65
N LEU A 878 13.75 -37.98 -27.42
CA LEU A 878 13.22 -37.39 -26.20
C LEU A 878 13.88 -36.03 -25.90
N PHE A 879 15.17 -35.88 -26.17
CA PHE A 879 15.91 -34.65 -26.06
C PHE A 879 15.38 -33.56 -27.04
N VAL A 880 15.15 -33.94 -28.32
CA VAL A 880 14.52 -33.04 -29.27
C VAL A 880 13.10 -32.62 -28.85
N LEU A 881 12.33 -33.56 -28.28
CA LEU A 881 11.00 -33.24 -27.74
C LEU A 881 11.07 -32.25 -26.58
N MET A 882 12.05 -32.40 -25.69
CA MET A 882 12.28 -31.47 -24.57
C MET A 882 12.55 -30.04 -25.08
N ILE A 883 13.37 -29.88 -26.10
CA ILE A 883 13.66 -28.57 -26.70
C ILE A 883 12.39 -28.00 -27.34
N LYS A 884 11.62 -28.78 -28.09
CA LYS A 884 10.36 -28.35 -28.72
C LYS A 884 9.30 -27.92 -27.73
N THR A 885 9.30 -28.43 -26.52
CA THR A 885 8.38 -28.02 -25.43
C THR A 885 8.83 -26.75 -24.70
N GLY A 886 9.90 -26.08 -25.16
CA GLY A 886 10.37 -24.80 -24.59
C GLY A 886 11.16 -24.93 -23.28
N ALA A 887 11.64 -26.15 -22.97
CA ALA A 887 12.47 -26.37 -21.79
C ALA A 887 13.94 -26.08 -22.15
N GLU A 888 14.54 -25.03 -21.54
CA GLU A 888 15.95 -24.67 -21.75
C GLU A 888 16.87 -25.82 -21.35
N ALA A 889 17.66 -26.35 -22.33
CA ALA A 889 18.64 -27.39 -22.10
C ALA A 889 19.88 -26.83 -21.38
N ASP A 890 20.20 -27.38 -20.20
CA ASP A 890 21.39 -27.02 -19.45
C ASP A 890 22.66 -27.62 -20.13
N LEU A 891 23.73 -26.83 -20.29
CA LEU A 891 25.00 -27.20 -20.90
C LEU A 891 25.61 -28.50 -20.31
N VAL A 892 25.41 -28.75 -19.01
CA VAL A 892 25.87 -29.97 -18.32
C VAL A 892 25.18 -31.23 -18.85
N LYS A 893 23.92 -31.13 -19.25
CA LYS A 893 23.14 -32.24 -19.80
C LYS A 893 23.49 -32.52 -21.23
N TYR A 894 23.90 -31.51 -21.99
CA TYR A 894 24.44 -31.65 -23.32
C TYR A 894 25.78 -32.42 -23.32
N SER A 895 26.66 -32.10 -22.36
CA SER A 895 27.94 -32.78 -22.20
C SER A 895 27.79 -34.23 -21.72
N ASN A 896 26.83 -34.56 -20.85
CA ASN A 896 26.55 -35.93 -20.46
C ASN A 896 26.02 -36.79 -21.60
N LEU A 897 25.13 -36.23 -22.43
CA LEU A 897 24.60 -36.93 -23.61
C LEU A 897 25.71 -37.22 -24.66
N ILE A 898 26.61 -36.24 -24.88
CA ILE A 898 27.78 -36.39 -25.72
C ILE A 898 28.78 -37.41 -25.15
N GLN A 899 28.98 -37.41 -23.85
CA GLN A 899 29.88 -38.32 -23.19
C GLN A 899 29.38 -39.80 -23.22
N ASP A 900 28.07 -40.00 -23.06
CA ASP A 900 27.42 -41.29 -23.20
C ASP A 900 27.38 -41.74 -24.65
N TYR A 901 27.20 -40.83 -25.64
CA TYR A 901 27.33 -41.11 -27.05
C TYR A 901 28.75 -41.53 -27.41
N GLY A 902 29.78 -40.92 -26.81
CA GLY A 902 31.18 -41.27 -27.00
C GLY A 902 31.57 -42.69 -26.44
N LYS A 903 30.85 -43.12 -25.39
CA LYS A 903 31.10 -44.45 -24.75
C LYS A 903 30.43 -45.61 -25.48
N TYR A 904 29.31 -45.42 -26.12
CA TYR A 904 28.48 -46.47 -26.73
C TYR A 904 28.32 -46.35 -28.28
N GLY A 905 28.83 -45.27 -28.87
CA GLY A 905 28.53 -44.86 -30.26
C GLY A 905 29.53 -45.37 -31.35
N ASN A 906 30.14 -46.57 -31.26
CA ASN A 906 31.09 -47.11 -32.26
C ASN A 906 30.42 -47.83 -33.42
N SER A 907 29.13 -47.71 -33.66
CA SER A 907 28.46 -48.28 -34.83
C SER A 907 27.41 -47.36 -35.40
N THR A 908 27.70 -46.81 -36.58
CA THR A 908 26.89 -46.09 -37.60
C THR A 908 27.10 -44.56 -37.72
N VAL A 909 27.68 -44.21 -38.85
CA VAL A 909 28.13 -42.85 -39.24
C VAL A 909 26.99 -41.87 -39.57
N ASP A 910 25.73 -42.35 -39.68
CA ASP A 910 24.63 -41.52 -40.20
C ASP A 910 23.94 -40.61 -39.17
N ASN A 911 24.17 -40.79 -37.88
CA ASN A 911 23.52 -40.00 -36.84
C ASN A 911 24.30 -38.73 -36.40
N ARG A 912 25.53 -38.49 -36.89
CA ARG A 912 26.31 -37.28 -36.60
C ARG A 912 25.73 -36.02 -37.20
N SER A 913 25.10 -36.14 -38.38
CA SER A 913 24.49 -34.99 -39.09
C SER A 913 23.24 -34.45 -38.39
N SER A 914 22.46 -35.25 -37.66
CA SER A 914 21.27 -34.80 -36.93
C SER A 914 21.60 -34.05 -35.60
N LEU A 915 22.70 -34.40 -34.93
CA LEU A 915 23.18 -33.71 -33.73
C LEU A 915 23.82 -32.35 -34.04
N ILE A 916 24.49 -32.24 -35.20
CA ILE A 916 25.10 -30.97 -35.65
C ILE A 916 24.01 -29.98 -36.11
N ALA A 917 22.92 -30.48 -36.70
CA ALA A 917 21.79 -29.64 -37.13
C ALA A 917 21.02 -29.02 -35.94
N VAL A 918 20.99 -29.69 -34.78
CA VAL A 918 20.36 -29.18 -33.53
C VAL A 918 21.26 -28.15 -32.80
N SER A 919 22.59 -28.16 -33.05
CA SER A 919 23.51 -27.16 -32.51
C SER A 919 23.57 -25.85 -33.33
N ALA A 920 22.96 -25.81 -34.51
CA ALA A 920 22.96 -24.68 -35.43
C ALA A 920 21.59 -23.95 -35.50
N SER A 921 20.55 -24.48 -34.83
CA SER A 921 19.24 -23.85 -34.62
C SER A 921 19.08 -23.44 -33.14
#